data_85b3059cc4ddbefb2bd6e6464c4e2ecc
#
_entry.id   85b3059cc4ddbefb2bd6e6464c4e2ecc
#
_cell.length_a   1.000
_cell.length_b   1.000
_cell.length_c   1.000
_cell.angle_alpha   90.00
_cell.angle_beta   90.00
_cell.angle_gamma   90.00
#
_symmetry.space_group_name_H-M   'P 1'
#
loop_
_entity.id
_entity.type
_entity.pdbx_description
1 polymer ?
#
loop_
_entity_poly.entity_id
_entity_poly.type
_entity_poly.pdbx_seq_one_letter_code
_entity_poly.pdbx_strand_id
1 'polypeptide(L)'
;MKHFFLPHIIVFLFFLCSCNSHLNSSLDQAGSNIEELEKVLEHFKDDPDTLKYGAAKFLIENMPYHYTQEGNGVESIDSAYLAMAEYPKEQREKLFKELTKDVDTSEDSVAIDIRTVKADYLIKVINEACDLWHEVNWNNEYSTQLFFDYVLPYRLLDEPLSDWKETIRQVFPSLHQNNVFSKRGMQMEIEDLDVMGCTASDKLGASKDRYVLLDRKGATVSFDVNAASNCRKNMTFRYSATKRNTKLKVTVNGRNVDALCLDPTNDANTFRMSRTGYELKLKKGQNKVSISFTGDTIGLDYVQICAIEECDEKQLDDYSKSYCMIKNMQNGYYITFDTLQASLLNILEVKPLQQNDSTQMVRMDYLGRGCWTISAFKTDTIDLCMEVQYARTDVGAPLTQYKYINGNNQKWIVMPIGNGLSRIMSKDTGLFLDIERDEETGKITLVQNSYTGAKSQQWNIEQKGANPICNSKFTFGSALSEALRVYDVMGQFEWVGASTGFAPKASSLLKARTGNCRDEASFTVFMCRSLGIPAAIDFTPHWGNRSLSHQWSVLILPNGKSTPFYMGCVPGDTAHYFHSYLKPKIFRHRFQLNRMIANDMKDEKSVPKLFRAADWIDVTEEYYETTDVTRDVPEKYKERKVAYICVFDNREWVPVHYGKIIDGKVTFLKMGRNVMYVTAFYENGRVVPFGDPFHILPDGTVKNVHADVKHKCTLNLTRKYPFFGAQDFFNFRMMRGQFQGSNTADFSKTTDLLYFNEVTNGGWYEFPVTDTGKYRYLRYKSPNGSYGNINELWFFDEKGDTIKGDIIGTEGVDWGPKERVFDNNILTGFQGISPDGHWVGLRLKTPKQVTKLRFIPRNDGNCIEVGDKYELVYWKNGNWKVLATVKAKDNILKLKNMPSNGLYVLKNLTKGHEERIFTYEDGKQKWW
;
A
#
# COMPACT_ATOMS: atom_id res chain seq x y z
N MET A 1 -3.79 64.69 -9.04
CA MET A 1 -3.01 63.56 -9.57
C MET A 1 -1.58 63.58 -9.01
N LYS A 2 -1.41 63.25 -7.77
CA LYS A 2 -0.12 62.98 -7.12
C LYS A 2 -0.50 62.30 -5.79
N HIS A 3 -0.43 61.00 -5.67
CA HIS A 3 -0.39 60.22 -4.44
C HIS A 3 -0.88 58.78 -4.66
N PHE A 4 -0.25 58.01 -5.59
CA PHE A 4 -0.55 56.57 -5.68
C PHE A 4 0.63 55.69 -6.15
N PHE A 5 1.88 56.16 -6.00
CA PHE A 5 3.04 55.36 -6.49
C PHE A 5 4.06 54.99 -5.43
N LEU A 6 3.83 55.23 -4.11
CA LEU A 6 4.83 54.91 -3.09
C LEU A 6 4.72 53.57 -2.40
N PRO A 7 3.56 52.92 -2.25
CA PRO A 7 3.53 51.64 -1.50
C PRO A 7 4.11 50.42 -2.24
N HIS A 8 4.05 50.42 -3.59
CA HIS A 8 4.51 49.24 -4.37
C HIS A 8 6.03 49.12 -4.49
N ILE A 9 6.72 50.23 -4.51
CA ILE A 9 8.20 50.25 -4.61
C ILE A 9 8.83 49.84 -3.27
N ILE A 10 8.20 50.20 -2.14
CA ILE A 10 8.71 49.85 -0.78
C ILE A 10 8.50 48.33 -0.53
N VAL A 11 7.39 47.75 -0.97
CA VAL A 11 7.14 46.29 -0.85
C VAL A 11 8.11 45.51 -1.73
N PHE A 12 8.40 45.99 -2.94
CA PHE A 12 9.36 45.33 -3.82
C PHE A 12 10.80 45.44 -3.33
N LEU A 13 11.19 46.58 -2.74
CA LEU A 13 12.48 46.75 -2.09
C LEU A 13 12.63 45.93 -0.81
N PHE A 14 11.58 45.72 -0.02
CA PHE A 14 11.61 44.84 1.15
C PHE A 14 11.75 43.37 0.74
N PHE A 15 11.14 42.92 -0.36
CA PHE A 15 11.34 41.57 -0.90
C PHE A 15 12.76 41.34 -1.42
N LEU A 16 13.32 42.29 -2.14
CA LEU A 16 14.71 42.22 -2.65
C LEU A 16 15.76 42.29 -1.52
N CYS A 17 15.54 43.11 -0.48
CA CYS A 17 16.42 43.15 0.69
C CYS A 17 16.35 41.88 1.56
N SER A 18 15.17 41.22 1.64
CA SER A 18 14.99 39.96 2.36
C SER A 18 15.69 38.79 1.68
N CYS A 19 15.62 38.68 0.35
CA CYS A 19 16.30 37.59 -0.37
C CYS A 19 17.83 37.70 -0.28
N ASN A 20 18.40 38.86 -0.39
CA ASN A 20 19.85 39.03 -0.24
C ASN A 20 20.35 38.75 1.19
N SER A 21 19.54 38.98 2.23
CA SER A 21 19.92 38.70 3.61
C SER A 21 20.07 37.21 3.89
N HIS A 22 19.24 36.36 3.28
CA HIS A 22 19.29 34.90 3.49
C HIS A 22 20.46 34.26 2.75
N LEU A 23 20.74 34.67 1.52
CA LEU A 23 21.90 34.19 0.77
C LEU A 23 23.19 34.52 1.51
N ASN A 24 23.36 35.77 1.95
CA ASN A 24 24.52 36.18 2.71
C ASN A 24 24.69 35.39 4.00
N SER A 25 23.61 35.19 4.74
CA SER A 25 23.62 34.38 5.97
C SER A 25 24.00 32.93 5.72
N SER A 26 23.66 32.37 4.54
CA SER A 26 24.08 31.01 4.14
C SER A 26 25.56 31.00 3.75
N LEU A 27 26.03 31.98 2.99
CA LEU A 27 27.45 32.09 2.62
C LEU A 27 28.36 32.26 3.86
N ASP A 28 27.91 32.99 4.87
CA ASP A 28 28.64 33.14 6.15
C ASP A 28 28.84 31.79 6.86
N GLN A 29 28.00 30.77 6.60
CA GLN A 29 28.10 29.43 7.16
C GLN A 29 28.99 28.48 6.36
N ALA A 30 29.38 28.86 5.15
CA ALA A 30 30.20 28.06 4.25
C ALA A 30 31.64 27.84 4.74
N GLY A 31 32.15 28.72 5.61
CA GLY A 31 33.53 28.67 6.09
C GLY A 31 34.54 28.73 4.93
N SER A 32 35.46 27.79 4.87
CA SER A 32 36.47 27.72 3.78
C SER A 32 35.89 27.36 2.39
N ASN A 33 34.65 26.95 2.32
CA ASN A 33 33.99 26.59 1.03
C ASN A 33 33.31 27.78 0.32
N ILE A 34 33.37 28.97 0.92
CA ILE A 34 32.71 30.17 0.37
C ILE A 34 33.17 30.48 -1.05
N GLU A 35 34.46 30.36 -1.34
CA GLU A 35 35.02 30.58 -2.68
C GLU A 35 34.40 29.67 -3.75
N GLU A 36 34.12 28.43 -3.42
CA GLU A 36 33.43 27.49 -4.33
C GLU A 36 32.01 27.95 -4.64
N LEU A 37 31.27 28.41 -3.64
CA LEU A 37 29.89 28.88 -3.82
C LEU A 37 29.82 30.21 -4.57
N GLU A 38 30.77 31.11 -4.32
CA GLU A 38 30.90 32.37 -5.06
C GLU A 38 31.22 32.13 -6.55
N LYS A 39 32.08 31.15 -6.87
CA LYS A 39 32.33 30.73 -8.25
C LYS A 39 31.04 30.33 -9.00
N VAL A 40 30.13 29.59 -8.31
CA VAL A 40 28.83 29.22 -8.92
C VAL A 40 27.98 30.44 -9.19
N LEU A 41 27.89 31.37 -8.26
CA LEU A 41 27.13 32.61 -8.44
C LEU A 41 27.68 33.46 -9.56
N GLU A 42 29.01 33.65 -9.65
CA GLU A 42 29.67 34.42 -10.67
C GLU A 42 29.55 33.75 -12.05
N HIS A 43 29.63 32.43 -12.12
CA HIS A 43 29.44 31.65 -13.36
C HIS A 43 28.08 31.93 -14.04
N PHE A 44 26.99 32.03 -13.26
CA PHE A 44 25.64 32.23 -13.83
C PHE A 44 25.14 33.67 -13.78
N LYS A 45 25.90 34.59 -13.25
CA LYS A 45 25.48 35.99 -13.04
C LYS A 45 25.02 36.69 -14.33
N ASP A 46 25.75 36.47 -15.39
CA ASP A 46 25.51 37.05 -16.70
C ASP A 46 25.03 36.01 -17.73
N ASP A 47 24.58 34.83 -17.28
CA ASP A 47 24.00 33.81 -18.16
C ASP A 47 22.70 34.32 -18.77
N PRO A 48 22.48 34.18 -20.09
CA PRO A 48 21.27 34.61 -20.75
C PRO A 48 20.01 33.86 -20.24
N ASP A 49 20.18 32.66 -19.71
CA ASP A 49 19.13 31.96 -18.99
C ASP A 49 19.10 32.37 -17.51
N THR A 50 18.26 33.34 -17.21
CA THR A 50 18.09 33.87 -15.85
C THR A 50 17.60 32.82 -14.83
N LEU A 51 17.05 31.71 -15.31
CA LEU A 51 16.64 30.59 -14.45
C LEU A 51 17.85 29.96 -13.75
N LYS A 52 19.01 29.87 -14.45
CA LYS A 52 20.24 29.28 -13.89
C LYS A 52 20.80 30.05 -12.71
N TYR A 53 20.80 31.39 -12.81
CA TYR A 53 21.22 32.25 -11.70
C TYR A 53 20.26 32.15 -10.49
N GLY A 54 18.95 32.10 -10.78
CA GLY A 54 17.94 31.86 -9.75
C GLY A 54 18.13 30.51 -9.06
N ALA A 55 18.42 29.46 -9.83
CA ALA A 55 18.72 28.12 -9.35
C ALA A 55 19.97 28.09 -8.44
N ALA A 56 21.05 28.77 -8.85
CA ALA A 56 22.27 28.90 -8.03
C ALA A 56 21.99 29.54 -6.68
N LYS A 57 21.29 30.67 -6.68
CA LYS A 57 20.88 31.34 -5.43
C LYS A 57 20.01 30.43 -4.54
N PHE A 58 19.01 29.79 -5.13
CA PHE A 58 18.10 28.92 -4.39
C PHE A 58 18.84 27.76 -3.72
N LEU A 59 19.73 27.09 -4.44
CA LEU A 59 20.48 25.95 -3.87
C LEU A 59 21.39 26.42 -2.73
N ILE A 60 22.19 27.48 -2.94
CA ILE A 60 23.12 27.98 -1.92
C ILE A 60 22.37 28.51 -0.68
N GLU A 61 21.30 29.24 -0.89
CA GLU A 61 20.49 29.82 0.20
C GLU A 61 19.87 28.75 1.11
N ASN A 62 19.54 27.57 0.56
CA ASN A 62 18.86 26.51 1.30
C ASN A 62 19.78 25.33 1.69
N MET A 63 21.07 25.40 1.40
CA MET A 63 22.07 24.38 1.68
C MET A 63 22.46 24.16 3.16
N PRO A 64 22.37 25.15 4.09
CA PRO A 64 22.93 25.03 5.45
C PRO A 64 22.45 23.84 6.31
N TYR A 65 21.27 23.29 6.05
CA TYR A 65 20.72 22.16 6.81
C TYR A 65 20.77 20.83 6.06
N HIS A 66 21.27 20.86 4.81
CA HIS A 66 21.49 19.63 4.05
C HIS A 66 22.86 19.05 4.39
N TYR A 67 22.91 17.75 4.60
CA TYR A 67 24.12 17.04 5.00
C TYR A 67 24.10 15.60 4.51
N THR A 68 25.25 14.96 4.54
CA THR A 68 25.42 13.52 4.41
C THR A 68 26.26 12.99 5.56
N GLN A 69 26.18 11.69 5.78
CA GLN A 69 27.19 11.00 6.61
C GLN A 69 28.27 10.42 5.70
N GLU A 70 29.51 10.50 6.16
CA GLU A 70 30.69 10.03 5.46
C GLU A 70 31.56 9.23 6.41
N GLY A 71 32.01 8.06 5.97
CA GLY A 71 32.88 7.17 6.73
C GLY A 71 32.78 5.72 6.27
N ASN A 72 33.59 4.88 6.89
CA ASN A 72 33.67 3.46 6.53
C ASN A 72 32.34 2.70 6.75
N GLY A 73 31.55 3.12 7.70
CA GLY A 73 30.25 2.53 7.97
C GLY A 73 29.28 2.75 6.81
N VAL A 74 29.14 4.00 6.35
CA VAL A 74 28.31 4.36 5.21
C VAL A 74 28.77 3.70 3.93
N GLU A 75 30.09 3.63 3.68
CA GLU A 75 30.66 2.96 2.51
C GLU A 75 30.40 1.44 2.52
N SER A 76 30.46 0.83 3.69
CA SER A 76 30.11 -0.60 3.86
C SER A 76 28.65 -0.88 3.57
N ILE A 77 27.75 -0.01 4.00
CA ILE A 77 26.32 -0.09 3.69
C ILE A 77 26.07 0.07 2.19
N ASP A 78 26.71 1.05 1.56
CA ASP A 78 26.61 1.28 0.12
C ASP A 78 27.11 0.06 -0.69
N SER A 79 28.20 -0.53 -0.25
CA SER A 79 28.74 -1.78 -0.84
C SER A 79 27.77 -2.95 -0.67
N ALA A 80 27.06 -3.05 0.45
CA ALA A 80 26.03 -4.07 0.66
C ALA A 80 24.85 -3.91 -0.30
N TYR A 81 24.41 -2.66 -0.59
CA TYR A 81 23.38 -2.41 -1.61
C TYR A 81 23.85 -2.88 -3.01
N LEU A 82 25.08 -2.58 -3.40
CA LEU A 82 25.62 -3.03 -4.67
C LEU A 82 25.73 -4.55 -4.75
N ALA A 83 26.13 -5.20 -3.66
CA ALA A 83 26.20 -6.66 -3.60
C ALA A 83 24.82 -7.32 -3.77
N MET A 84 23.75 -6.74 -3.20
CA MET A 84 22.39 -7.26 -3.38
C MET A 84 21.96 -7.31 -4.85
N ALA A 85 22.45 -6.40 -5.70
CA ALA A 85 22.09 -6.37 -7.12
C ALA A 85 22.46 -7.66 -7.86
N GLU A 86 23.50 -8.36 -7.42
CA GLU A 86 24.04 -9.57 -8.05
C GLU A 86 23.33 -10.86 -7.60
N TYR A 87 22.44 -10.78 -6.59
CA TYR A 87 21.81 -11.95 -6.00
C TYR A 87 20.31 -12.06 -6.34
N PRO A 88 19.76 -13.29 -6.40
CA PRO A 88 18.33 -13.53 -6.50
C PRO A 88 17.55 -12.88 -5.34
N LYS A 89 16.34 -12.44 -5.62
CA LYS A 89 15.45 -11.74 -4.67
C LYS A 89 15.32 -12.43 -3.33
N GLU A 90 15.11 -13.75 -3.34
CA GLU A 90 14.87 -14.58 -2.15
C GLU A 90 16.04 -14.58 -1.17
N GLN A 91 17.24 -14.22 -1.65
CA GLN A 91 18.47 -14.21 -0.86
C GLN A 91 18.86 -12.81 -0.38
N ARG A 92 18.36 -11.74 -0.99
CA ARG A 92 18.79 -10.35 -0.78
C ARG A 92 18.65 -9.89 0.66
N GLU A 93 17.48 -10.12 1.28
CA GLU A 93 17.25 -9.69 2.66
C GLU A 93 18.21 -10.37 3.66
N LYS A 94 18.44 -11.68 3.48
CA LYS A 94 19.39 -12.43 4.32
C LYS A 94 20.82 -11.94 4.10
N LEU A 95 21.21 -11.79 2.84
CA LEU A 95 22.54 -11.29 2.48
C LEU A 95 22.78 -9.88 3.06
N PHE A 96 21.82 -8.97 2.92
CA PHE A 96 21.94 -7.62 3.44
C PHE A 96 22.14 -7.61 4.96
N LYS A 97 21.32 -8.39 5.69
CA LYS A 97 21.47 -8.54 7.15
C LYS A 97 22.83 -9.10 7.55
N GLU A 98 23.37 -10.01 6.75
CA GLU A 98 24.69 -10.61 6.99
C GLU A 98 25.81 -9.60 6.73
N LEU A 99 25.73 -8.86 5.64
CA LEU A 99 26.74 -7.87 5.27
C LEU A 99 26.74 -6.64 6.21
N THR A 100 25.62 -6.31 6.79
CA THR A 100 25.46 -5.10 7.61
C THR A 100 25.44 -5.35 9.13
N LYS A 101 25.47 -6.61 9.59
CA LYS A 101 25.33 -6.96 11.01
C LYS A 101 26.41 -6.37 11.92
N ASP A 102 27.64 -6.26 11.40
CA ASP A 102 28.82 -5.82 12.14
C ASP A 102 29.28 -4.41 11.68
N VAL A 103 28.46 -3.70 10.89
CA VAL A 103 28.81 -2.35 10.42
C VAL A 103 28.59 -1.36 11.56
N ASP A 104 29.68 -0.71 11.97
CA ASP A 104 29.67 0.36 12.94
C ASP A 104 29.72 1.72 12.23
N THR A 105 28.71 2.55 12.50
CA THR A 105 28.62 3.92 11.97
C THR A 105 28.88 4.97 13.04
N SER A 106 29.31 4.60 14.22
CA SER A 106 29.52 5.52 15.36
C SER A 106 30.69 6.50 15.11
N GLU A 107 31.66 6.13 14.28
CA GLU A 107 32.79 6.96 13.90
C GLU A 107 32.57 7.75 12.60
N ASP A 108 31.44 7.56 11.92
CA ASP A 108 31.12 8.29 10.71
C ASP A 108 30.87 9.77 11.03
N SER A 109 31.38 10.65 10.18
CA SER A 109 31.24 12.10 10.34
C SER A 109 30.06 12.66 9.54
N VAL A 110 29.59 13.83 9.94
CA VAL A 110 28.55 14.57 9.21
C VAL A 110 29.22 15.63 8.35
N ALA A 111 29.05 15.53 7.04
CA ALA A 111 29.47 16.54 6.07
C ALA A 111 28.29 17.42 5.70
N ILE A 112 28.36 18.70 6.08
CA ILE A 112 27.31 19.69 5.80
C ILE A 112 27.54 20.25 4.38
N ASP A 113 26.55 20.19 3.53
CA ASP A 113 26.67 20.51 2.09
C ASP A 113 27.28 21.89 1.83
N ILE A 114 26.85 22.93 2.55
CA ILE A 114 27.37 24.28 2.35
C ILE A 114 28.87 24.41 2.59
N ARG A 115 29.48 23.47 3.33
CA ARG A 115 30.89 23.43 3.65
C ARG A 115 31.69 22.49 2.75
N THR A 116 31.03 21.68 1.93
CA THR A 116 31.71 20.57 1.23
C THR A 116 31.47 20.52 -0.27
N VAL A 117 30.27 20.95 -0.73
CA VAL A 117 29.87 20.85 -2.15
C VAL A 117 30.72 21.80 -3.03
N LYS A 118 31.21 21.28 -4.15
CA LYS A 118 32.11 22.01 -5.06
C LYS A 118 31.38 22.69 -6.20
N ALA A 119 32.00 23.76 -6.72
CA ALA A 119 31.45 24.57 -7.80
C ALA A 119 31.11 23.76 -9.04
N ASP A 120 32.06 22.92 -9.52
CA ASP A 120 31.85 22.14 -10.74
C ASP A 120 30.65 21.19 -10.65
N TYR A 121 30.42 20.61 -9.47
CA TYR A 121 29.25 19.77 -9.25
C TYR A 121 27.93 20.56 -9.34
N LEU A 122 27.85 21.69 -8.67
CA LEU A 122 26.66 22.54 -8.68
C LEU A 122 26.39 23.12 -10.08
N ILE A 123 27.43 23.58 -10.78
CA ILE A 123 27.32 24.11 -12.14
C ILE A 123 26.77 23.03 -13.08
N LYS A 124 27.29 21.78 -12.97
CA LYS A 124 26.77 20.65 -13.73
C LYS A 124 25.30 20.39 -13.43
N VAL A 125 24.93 20.30 -12.16
CA VAL A 125 23.55 20.03 -11.72
C VAL A 125 22.58 21.09 -12.21
N ILE A 126 22.94 22.37 -12.09
CA ILE A 126 22.10 23.51 -12.51
C ILE A 126 21.91 23.48 -14.03
N ASN A 127 22.98 23.33 -14.81
CA ASN A 127 22.88 23.23 -16.25
C ASN A 127 21.98 22.07 -16.67
N GLU A 128 22.25 20.85 -16.19
CA GLU A 128 21.45 19.69 -16.57
C GLU A 128 19.97 19.82 -16.17
N ALA A 129 19.66 20.44 -15.03
CA ALA A 129 18.28 20.59 -14.59
C ALA A 129 17.55 21.68 -15.39
N CYS A 130 18.17 22.84 -15.62
CA CYS A 130 17.57 23.94 -16.38
C CYS A 130 17.42 23.57 -17.86
N ASP A 131 18.43 22.97 -18.49
CA ASP A 131 18.38 22.56 -19.89
C ASP A 131 17.25 21.53 -20.09
N LEU A 132 17.16 20.50 -19.21
CA LEU A 132 16.06 19.54 -19.20
C LEU A 132 14.69 20.21 -19.01
N TRP A 133 14.62 21.19 -18.11
CA TRP A 133 13.37 21.89 -17.84
C TRP A 133 12.86 22.68 -19.05
N HIS A 134 13.75 23.22 -19.87
CA HIS A 134 13.39 23.87 -21.13
C HIS A 134 12.94 22.89 -22.22
N GLU A 135 13.38 21.64 -22.17
CA GLU A 135 13.03 20.61 -23.14
C GLU A 135 11.68 19.93 -22.87
N VAL A 136 11.18 19.93 -21.62
CA VAL A 136 9.91 19.27 -21.29
C VAL A 136 8.70 20.13 -21.69
N ASN A 137 7.62 19.46 -22.13
CA ASN A 137 6.44 20.14 -22.66
C ASN A 137 5.54 20.78 -21.58
N TRP A 138 5.74 20.41 -20.33
CA TRP A 138 4.90 20.87 -19.18
C TRP A 138 5.54 22.00 -18.36
N ASN A 139 6.73 22.46 -18.71
CA ASN A 139 7.44 23.50 -17.96
C ASN A 139 6.63 24.78 -17.73
N ASN A 140 5.79 25.16 -18.72
CA ASN A 140 4.94 26.34 -18.66
C ASN A 140 3.73 26.21 -17.73
N GLU A 141 3.40 24.99 -17.30
CA GLU A 141 2.29 24.70 -16.39
C GLU A 141 2.69 24.89 -14.93
N TYR A 142 3.98 24.80 -14.63
CA TYR A 142 4.54 24.86 -13.28
C TYR A 142 5.20 26.19 -12.98
N SER A 143 5.07 26.63 -11.74
CA SER A 143 5.81 27.81 -11.28
C SER A 143 7.32 27.50 -11.16
N THR A 144 8.16 28.53 -11.31
CA THR A 144 9.60 28.42 -11.06
C THR A 144 9.93 27.87 -9.67
N GLN A 145 9.11 28.18 -8.67
CA GLN A 145 9.31 27.68 -7.31
C GLN A 145 9.12 26.14 -7.24
N LEU A 146 8.14 25.58 -7.94
CA LEU A 146 7.94 24.13 -8.00
C LEU A 146 9.09 23.41 -8.71
N PHE A 147 9.65 24.03 -9.75
CA PHE A 147 10.87 23.55 -10.37
C PHE A 147 12.03 23.53 -9.38
N PHE A 148 12.23 24.64 -8.66
CA PHE A 148 13.31 24.76 -7.68
C PHE A 148 13.17 23.75 -6.54
N ASP A 149 11.98 23.53 -6.04
CA ASP A 149 11.77 22.61 -4.90
C ASP A 149 11.83 21.13 -5.30
N TYR A 150 11.35 20.76 -6.53
CA TYR A 150 11.00 19.37 -6.82
C TYR A 150 11.68 18.78 -8.07
N VAL A 151 12.43 19.57 -8.86
CA VAL A 151 13.19 19.09 -10.03
C VAL A 151 14.67 19.39 -9.93
N LEU A 152 15.00 20.63 -9.56
CA LEU A 152 16.37 21.13 -9.48
C LEU A 152 17.26 20.40 -8.46
N PRO A 153 16.78 20.04 -7.24
CA PRO A 153 17.67 19.60 -6.17
C PRO A 153 18.50 18.37 -6.52
N TYR A 154 19.75 18.40 -6.12
CA TYR A 154 20.73 17.34 -6.35
C TYR A 154 20.63 16.16 -5.37
N ARG A 155 19.90 16.34 -4.29
CA ARG A 155 19.61 15.30 -3.27
C ARG A 155 18.15 15.27 -2.86
N LEU A 156 17.76 14.22 -2.15
CA LEU A 156 16.42 14.04 -1.60
C LEU A 156 16.41 14.09 -0.08
N LEU A 157 17.30 13.33 0.54
CA LEU A 157 17.41 13.14 1.99
C LEU A 157 18.85 13.39 2.45
N ASP A 158 19.43 12.42 3.15
CA ASP A 158 20.79 12.44 3.70
C ASP A 158 21.76 11.53 2.95
N GLU A 159 21.39 11.11 1.73
CA GLU A 159 22.24 10.24 0.91
C GLU A 159 23.56 10.91 0.49
N PRO A 160 24.67 10.15 0.43
CA PRO A 160 25.93 10.64 -0.11
C PRO A 160 25.78 11.10 -1.57
N LEU A 161 26.45 12.20 -1.91
CA LEU A 161 26.39 12.77 -3.26
C LEU A 161 26.90 11.77 -4.30
N SER A 162 26.20 11.70 -5.44
CA SER A 162 26.58 10.84 -6.57
C SER A 162 26.01 11.39 -7.88
N ASP A 163 26.57 10.94 -9.00
CA ASP A 163 26.04 11.25 -10.33
C ASP A 163 24.88 10.32 -10.68
N TRP A 164 23.76 10.50 -10.00
CA TRP A 164 22.59 9.64 -10.14
C TRP A 164 21.89 9.83 -11.50
N LYS A 165 21.93 11.01 -12.10
CA LYS A 165 21.35 11.25 -13.42
C LYS A 165 22.06 10.42 -14.49
N GLU A 166 23.40 10.41 -14.45
CA GLU A 166 24.18 9.58 -15.38
C GLU A 166 23.94 8.09 -15.13
N THR A 167 23.83 7.69 -13.85
CA THR A 167 23.47 6.32 -13.52
C THR A 167 22.11 5.90 -14.11
N ILE A 168 21.11 6.77 -14.05
CA ILE A 168 19.79 6.50 -14.67
C ILE A 168 19.91 6.34 -16.18
N ARG A 169 20.66 7.21 -16.86
CA ARG A 169 20.90 7.08 -18.32
C ARG A 169 21.51 5.73 -18.70
N GLN A 170 22.42 5.23 -17.86
CA GLN A 170 23.10 3.95 -18.08
C GLN A 170 22.21 2.75 -17.76
N VAL A 171 21.54 2.77 -16.61
CA VAL A 171 20.76 1.64 -16.07
C VAL A 171 19.35 1.56 -16.68
N PHE A 172 18.75 2.73 -17.00
CA PHE A 172 17.41 2.85 -17.53
C PHE A 172 17.36 3.66 -18.83
N PRO A 173 18.12 3.28 -19.87
CA PRO A 173 18.21 4.08 -21.10
C PRO A 173 16.85 4.25 -21.79
N SER A 174 15.90 3.33 -21.57
CA SER A 174 14.55 3.42 -22.13
C SER A 174 13.72 4.60 -21.59
N LEU A 175 14.04 5.12 -20.41
CA LEU A 175 13.35 6.30 -19.87
C LEU A 175 13.67 7.57 -20.68
N HIS A 176 14.86 7.67 -21.25
CA HIS A 176 15.30 8.85 -22.01
C HIS A 176 15.10 8.73 -23.53
N GLN A 177 14.45 7.65 -24.00
CA GLN A 177 14.13 7.47 -25.41
C GLN A 177 12.70 7.96 -25.66
N ASN A 178 12.53 8.90 -26.60
CA ASN A 178 11.21 9.35 -27.07
C ASN A 178 10.47 8.18 -27.71
N ASN A 179 9.54 7.57 -26.99
CA ASN A 179 8.75 6.46 -27.48
C ASN A 179 7.49 6.99 -28.19
N VAL A 180 7.51 6.98 -29.51
CA VAL A 180 6.32 7.25 -30.33
C VAL A 180 5.51 5.95 -30.45
N PHE A 181 4.83 5.52 -29.37
CA PHE A 181 3.77 4.56 -29.50
C PHE A 181 2.42 5.26 -29.56
N SER A 182 1.53 4.74 -30.40
CA SER A 182 0.19 5.29 -30.58
C SER A 182 -0.59 5.33 -29.24
N LYS A 183 -1.41 6.34 -29.10
CA LYS A 183 -2.21 6.77 -27.96
C LYS A 183 -3.22 5.77 -27.38
N ARG A 184 -3.11 4.48 -27.65
CA ARG A 184 -3.95 3.42 -27.07
C ARG A 184 -3.13 2.14 -27.01
N GLY A 185 -3.26 1.38 -25.91
CA GLY A 185 -2.82 0.01 -25.87
C GLY A 185 -3.39 -0.72 -27.09
N MET A 186 -2.54 -1.39 -27.86
CA MET A 186 -2.98 -2.10 -29.05
C MET A 186 -3.57 -3.44 -28.59
N GLN A 187 -4.89 -3.56 -28.64
CA GLN A 187 -5.56 -4.85 -28.51
C GLN A 187 -5.68 -5.48 -29.89
N MET A 188 -5.27 -6.73 -29.99
CA MET A 188 -5.35 -7.52 -31.20
C MET A 188 -6.09 -8.82 -30.89
N GLU A 189 -7.17 -9.04 -31.59
CA GLU A 189 -7.89 -10.32 -31.53
C GLU A 189 -7.01 -11.40 -32.15
N ILE A 190 -6.90 -12.54 -31.47
CA ILE A 190 -5.98 -13.59 -31.92
C ILE A 190 -6.38 -14.21 -33.27
N GLU A 191 -7.66 -14.31 -33.52
CA GLU A 191 -8.17 -14.82 -34.79
C GLU A 191 -7.88 -13.94 -36.00
N ASP A 192 -7.59 -12.65 -35.76
CA ASP A 192 -7.23 -11.68 -36.82
C ASP A 192 -5.71 -11.69 -37.12
N LEU A 193 -4.92 -12.51 -36.40
CA LEU A 193 -3.47 -12.60 -36.51
C LEU A 193 -3.02 -13.77 -37.44
N ASP A 194 -1.72 -13.83 -37.68
CA ASP A 194 -1.11 -14.93 -38.42
C ASP A 194 -1.05 -16.19 -37.55
N VAL A 195 -2.03 -17.11 -37.74
CA VAL A 195 -2.17 -18.34 -36.96
C VAL A 195 -1.76 -19.56 -37.82
N MET A 196 -0.78 -20.30 -37.30
CA MET A 196 -0.28 -21.51 -37.97
C MET A 196 -0.45 -22.74 -37.05
N GLY A 197 -1.09 -23.78 -37.57
CA GLY A 197 -1.29 -25.04 -36.84
C GLY A 197 -2.20 -24.94 -35.63
N CYS A 198 -2.93 -23.85 -35.46
CA CYS A 198 -3.87 -23.62 -34.37
C CYS A 198 -5.29 -24.04 -34.79
N THR A 199 -6.15 -24.28 -33.80
CA THR A 199 -7.57 -24.53 -33.98
C THR A 199 -8.37 -23.29 -33.59
N ALA A 200 -9.06 -22.66 -34.56
CA ALA A 200 -10.02 -21.61 -34.23
C ALA A 200 -11.30 -22.24 -33.67
N SER A 201 -11.88 -21.61 -32.67
CA SER A 201 -13.09 -22.09 -32.01
C SER A 201 -14.02 -20.92 -31.72
N ASP A 202 -15.31 -21.11 -32.02
CA ASP A 202 -16.34 -20.15 -31.65
C ASP A 202 -16.84 -20.48 -30.23
N LYS A 203 -16.85 -19.51 -29.34
CA LYS A 203 -17.26 -19.72 -27.96
C LYS A 203 -17.75 -18.48 -27.28
N LEU A 204 -18.93 -18.59 -26.70
CA LEU A 204 -19.48 -17.61 -25.79
C LEU A 204 -18.47 -17.35 -24.63
N GLY A 205 -18.13 -16.09 -24.44
CA GLY A 205 -17.19 -15.65 -23.38
C GLY A 205 -15.82 -15.22 -23.86
N ALA A 206 -15.40 -15.63 -25.06
CA ALA A 206 -14.30 -15.00 -25.75
C ALA A 206 -14.70 -13.62 -26.30
N SER A 207 -13.73 -12.74 -26.54
CA SER A 207 -13.94 -11.50 -27.27
C SER A 207 -14.47 -11.84 -28.67
N LYS A 208 -15.46 -11.10 -29.14
CA LYS A 208 -16.17 -11.44 -30.41
C LYS A 208 -16.69 -12.88 -30.49
N ASP A 209 -16.84 -13.57 -29.35
CA ASP A 209 -17.25 -14.96 -29.24
C ASP A 209 -16.34 -15.94 -30.03
N ARG A 210 -15.08 -15.60 -30.23
CA ARG A 210 -14.09 -16.34 -30.99
C ARG A 210 -12.72 -16.36 -30.32
N TYR A 211 -11.98 -17.47 -30.43
CA TYR A 211 -10.63 -17.59 -29.86
C TYR A 211 -9.84 -18.67 -30.62
N VAL A 212 -8.55 -18.76 -30.33
CA VAL A 212 -7.65 -19.73 -30.99
C VAL A 212 -7.06 -20.68 -29.95
N LEU A 213 -7.07 -21.98 -30.23
CA LEU A 213 -6.44 -23.01 -29.39
C LEU A 213 -5.01 -23.29 -29.87
N LEU A 214 -4.07 -23.17 -28.96
CA LEU A 214 -2.72 -23.72 -29.04
C LEU A 214 -2.76 -25.12 -28.39
N ASP A 215 -3.08 -26.16 -29.17
CA ASP A 215 -3.39 -27.51 -28.67
C ASP A 215 -2.45 -28.59 -29.17
N ARG A 216 -1.54 -28.27 -30.09
CA ARG A 216 -0.63 -29.23 -30.71
C ARG A 216 0.76 -28.66 -30.99
N LYS A 217 1.74 -29.55 -31.12
CA LYS A 217 3.13 -29.16 -31.47
C LYS A 217 3.16 -28.43 -32.81
N GLY A 218 3.80 -27.29 -32.84
CA GLY A 218 3.88 -26.40 -34.00
C GLY A 218 2.81 -25.32 -34.05
N ALA A 219 1.79 -25.38 -33.19
CA ALA A 219 0.80 -24.31 -33.10
C ALA A 219 1.48 -23.01 -32.65
N THR A 220 1.29 -21.96 -33.42
CA THR A 220 1.91 -20.65 -33.23
C THR A 220 0.98 -19.53 -33.70
N VAL A 221 0.92 -18.47 -32.88
CA VAL A 221 0.30 -17.19 -33.25
C VAL A 221 1.40 -16.16 -33.43
N SER A 222 1.41 -15.42 -34.51
CA SER A 222 2.42 -14.42 -34.82
C SER A 222 1.79 -13.10 -35.25
N PHE A 223 2.47 -12.00 -34.92
CA PHE A 223 2.07 -10.66 -35.34
C PHE A 223 3.28 -9.71 -35.35
N ASP A 224 3.11 -8.63 -36.10
CA ASP A 224 4.14 -7.62 -36.25
C ASP A 224 3.86 -6.39 -35.39
N VAL A 225 4.89 -5.90 -34.72
CA VAL A 225 4.84 -4.67 -33.92
C VAL A 225 5.86 -3.69 -34.48
N ASN A 226 5.38 -2.54 -34.96
CA ASN A 226 6.28 -1.50 -35.46
C ASN A 226 6.64 -0.55 -34.33
N ALA A 227 7.93 -0.43 -34.00
CA ALA A 227 8.45 0.44 -32.95
C ALA A 227 9.24 1.61 -33.55
N ALA A 228 8.92 2.83 -33.18
CA ALA A 228 9.61 4.03 -33.69
C ALA A 228 11.05 4.14 -33.17
N SER A 229 11.37 3.53 -32.03
CA SER A 229 12.70 3.42 -31.43
C SER A 229 12.91 2.07 -30.75
N ASN A 230 14.11 1.78 -30.30
CA ASN A 230 14.33 0.63 -29.41
C ASN A 230 13.58 0.87 -28.09
N CYS A 231 12.70 -0.04 -27.73
CA CYS A 231 11.87 0.13 -26.53
C CYS A 231 11.50 -1.18 -25.87
N ARG A 232 11.01 -1.10 -24.64
CA ARG A 232 10.43 -2.20 -23.88
C ARG A 232 8.94 -1.96 -23.74
N LYS A 233 8.14 -3.00 -23.98
CA LYS A 233 6.68 -2.96 -23.81
C LYS A 233 6.23 -4.17 -23.02
N ASN A 234 5.10 -4.02 -22.35
CA ASN A 234 4.50 -5.10 -21.60
C ASN A 234 3.33 -5.67 -22.41
N MET A 235 3.38 -6.96 -22.71
CA MET A 235 2.32 -7.69 -23.40
C MET A 235 1.53 -8.49 -22.38
N THR A 236 0.25 -8.23 -22.29
CA THR A 236 -0.72 -9.04 -21.57
C THR A 236 -1.63 -9.74 -22.55
N PHE A 237 -2.28 -10.79 -22.12
CA PHE A 237 -3.23 -11.49 -22.98
C PHE A 237 -4.36 -12.10 -22.15
N ARG A 238 -5.50 -12.29 -22.80
CA ARG A 238 -6.65 -12.99 -22.27
C ARG A 238 -6.61 -14.43 -22.74
N TYR A 239 -6.72 -15.37 -21.80
CA TYR A 239 -6.49 -16.79 -22.06
C TYR A 239 -7.38 -17.70 -21.22
N SER A 240 -7.54 -18.93 -21.66
CA SER A 240 -8.03 -20.06 -20.86
C SER A 240 -6.97 -21.16 -20.78
N ALA A 241 -6.74 -21.69 -19.58
CA ALA A 241 -5.80 -22.80 -19.34
C ALA A 241 -6.26 -23.58 -18.10
N THR A 242 -6.51 -24.88 -18.25
CA THR A 242 -7.06 -25.70 -17.16
C THR A 242 -6.00 -26.32 -16.26
N LYS A 243 -4.75 -26.36 -16.71
CA LYS A 243 -3.63 -26.92 -15.95
C LYS A 243 -2.82 -25.85 -15.24
N ARG A 244 -2.33 -26.18 -14.04
CA ARG A 244 -1.39 -25.33 -13.30
C ARG A 244 -0.02 -25.34 -13.99
N ASN A 245 0.71 -24.22 -13.78
CA ASN A 245 2.05 -24.01 -14.32
C ASN A 245 2.14 -24.16 -15.85
N THR A 246 1.02 -23.98 -16.54
CA THR A 246 1.01 -23.90 -18.00
C THR A 246 1.93 -22.76 -18.43
N LYS A 247 2.82 -23.02 -19.38
CA LYS A 247 3.77 -22.03 -19.88
C LYS A 247 3.43 -21.68 -21.33
N LEU A 248 3.58 -20.40 -21.66
CA LEU A 248 3.63 -19.94 -23.04
C LEU A 248 5.08 -19.66 -23.43
N LYS A 249 5.46 -20.07 -24.61
CA LYS A 249 6.71 -19.65 -25.22
C LYS A 249 6.45 -18.41 -26.06
N VAL A 250 7.04 -17.30 -25.68
CA VAL A 250 6.98 -16.05 -26.43
C VAL A 250 8.35 -15.73 -27.00
N THR A 251 8.41 -15.32 -28.25
CA THR A 251 9.64 -14.87 -28.90
C THR A 251 9.45 -13.50 -29.54
N VAL A 252 10.49 -12.69 -29.53
CA VAL A 252 10.57 -11.43 -30.26
C VAL A 252 11.76 -11.50 -31.22
N ASN A 253 11.52 -11.37 -32.50
CA ASN A 253 12.53 -11.50 -33.54
C ASN A 253 13.34 -12.82 -33.41
N GLY A 254 12.65 -13.92 -33.08
CA GLY A 254 13.23 -15.25 -32.86
C GLY A 254 13.97 -15.45 -31.53
N ARG A 255 14.11 -14.42 -30.68
CA ARG A 255 14.71 -14.54 -29.35
C ARG A 255 13.64 -14.82 -28.30
N ASN A 256 13.89 -15.79 -27.42
CA ASN A 256 12.95 -16.10 -26.35
C ASN A 256 12.80 -14.92 -25.39
N VAL A 257 11.57 -14.69 -24.97
CA VAL A 257 11.20 -13.89 -23.80
C VAL A 257 11.06 -14.86 -22.62
N ASP A 258 11.39 -14.45 -21.41
CA ASP A 258 11.26 -15.29 -20.22
C ASP A 258 9.83 -15.81 -20.06
N ALA A 259 9.70 -17.13 -19.88
CA ALA A 259 8.42 -17.78 -19.80
C ALA A 259 7.78 -17.54 -18.43
N LEU A 260 6.58 -16.95 -18.43
CA LEU A 260 5.75 -16.84 -17.23
C LEU A 260 4.84 -18.07 -17.11
N CYS A 261 4.64 -18.55 -15.90
CA CYS A 261 3.63 -19.55 -15.61
C CYS A 261 2.26 -18.89 -15.59
N LEU A 262 1.30 -19.52 -16.27
CA LEU A 262 -0.10 -19.07 -16.30
C LEU A 262 -0.84 -19.71 -15.12
N ASP A 263 -1.68 -18.90 -14.48
CA ASP A 263 -2.63 -19.43 -13.50
C ASP A 263 -3.76 -20.21 -14.24
N PRO A 264 -4.26 -21.30 -13.68
CA PRO A 264 -5.35 -22.02 -14.29
C PRO A 264 -6.63 -21.20 -14.29
N THR A 265 -7.46 -21.38 -15.30
CA THR A 265 -8.86 -20.97 -15.30
C THR A 265 -9.72 -22.08 -14.71
N ASN A 266 -10.95 -21.78 -14.27
CA ASN A 266 -11.84 -22.77 -13.66
C ASN A 266 -12.15 -23.94 -14.61
N ASP A 267 -12.31 -23.61 -15.87
CA ASP A 267 -12.53 -24.57 -16.95
C ASP A 267 -11.99 -24.01 -18.28
N ALA A 268 -12.05 -24.83 -19.34
CA ALA A 268 -11.62 -24.43 -20.67
C ALA A 268 -12.49 -23.32 -21.31
N ASN A 269 -13.59 -22.96 -20.66
CA ASN A 269 -14.58 -21.99 -21.16
C ASN A 269 -14.44 -20.64 -20.47
N THR A 270 -13.65 -20.57 -19.40
CA THR A 270 -13.40 -19.36 -18.63
C THR A 270 -12.11 -18.72 -19.09
N PHE A 271 -12.18 -17.45 -19.47
CA PHE A 271 -11.02 -16.67 -19.91
C PHE A 271 -10.65 -15.64 -18.87
N ARG A 272 -9.37 -15.53 -18.56
CA ARG A 272 -8.82 -14.53 -17.63
C ARG A 272 -7.67 -13.74 -18.25
N MET A 273 -7.40 -12.58 -17.71
CA MET A 273 -6.19 -11.81 -18.06
C MET A 273 -4.95 -12.40 -17.40
N SER A 274 -3.82 -12.37 -18.09
CA SER A 274 -2.53 -12.68 -17.48
C SER A 274 -2.24 -11.69 -16.33
N ARG A 275 -1.82 -12.20 -15.15
CA ARG A 275 -1.53 -11.37 -13.98
C ARG A 275 -0.36 -10.44 -14.23
N THR A 276 0.66 -10.96 -14.88
CA THR A 276 1.85 -10.23 -15.29
C THR A 276 1.97 -10.26 -16.79
N GLY A 277 2.53 -9.22 -17.36
CA GLY A 277 2.80 -9.18 -18.78
C GLY A 277 4.18 -9.74 -19.12
N TYR A 278 4.39 -10.04 -20.40
CA TYR A 278 5.69 -10.35 -20.95
C TYR A 278 6.39 -9.08 -21.39
N GLU A 279 7.63 -8.89 -20.95
CA GLU A 279 8.42 -7.75 -21.39
C GLU A 279 8.95 -8.00 -22.81
N LEU A 280 8.40 -7.27 -23.77
CA LEU A 280 8.86 -7.29 -25.18
C LEU A 280 9.98 -6.26 -25.35
N LYS A 281 11.17 -6.74 -25.70
CA LYS A 281 12.30 -5.88 -26.12
C LYS A 281 12.23 -5.66 -27.63
N LEU A 282 11.67 -4.54 -28.03
CA LEU A 282 11.47 -4.17 -29.43
C LEU A 282 12.63 -3.34 -29.95
N LYS A 283 13.06 -3.59 -31.19
CA LYS A 283 13.99 -2.76 -31.93
C LYS A 283 13.23 -1.72 -32.75
N LYS A 284 13.89 -0.62 -33.11
CA LYS A 284 13.35 0.35 -34.07
C LYS A 284 12.97 -0.35 -35.37
N GLY A 285 11.76 -0.07 -35.87
CA GLY A 285 11.18 -0.71 -37.05
C GLY A 285 10.30 -1.88 -36.70
N GLN A 286 10.13 -2.79 -37.66
CA GLN A 286 9.23 -3.94 -37.56
C GLN A 286 9.82 -5.03 -36.65
N ASN A 287 9.02 -5.56 -35.72
CA ASN A 287 9.38 -6.64 -34.81
C ASN A 287 8.33 -7.75 -34.93
N LYS A 288 8.78 -8.99 -35.14
CA LYS A 288 7.89 -10.13 -35.16
C LYS A 288 7.80 -10.74 -33.76
N VAL A 289 6.60 -10.76 -33.19
CA VAL A 289 6.26 -11.43 -31.95
C VAL A 289 5.60 -12.75 -32.26
N SER A 290 5.99 -13.84 -31.63
CA SER A 290 5.36 -15.15 -31.82
C SER A 290 5.10 -15.83 -30.48
N ILE A 291 3.90 -16.40 -30.34
CA ILE A 291 3.43 -17.16 -29.18
C ILE A 291 3.26 -18.61 -29.62
N SER A 292 3.90 -19.56 -28.95
CA SER A 292 3.94 -20.94 -29.40
C SER A 292 3.53 -21.92 -28.32
N PHE A 293 2.95 -23.03 -28.77
CA PHE A 293 2.58 -24.19 -27.94
C PHE A 293 3.79 -24.79 -27.22
N THR A 294 3.63 -25.13 -25.93
CA THR A 294 4.69 -25.68 -25.08
C THR A 294 4.38 -27.06 -24.49
N GLY A 295 3.21 -27.64 -24.79
CA GLY A 295 2.81 -28.97 -24.29
C GLY A 295 1.48 -29.03 -23.55
N ASP A 296 0.95 -27.87 -23.12
CA ASP A 296 -0.39 -27.76 -22.53
C ASP A 296 -1.32 -26.96 -23.45
N THR A 297 -2.57 -27.36 -23.53
CA THR A 297 -3.57 -26.64 -24.34
C THR A 297 -3.93 -25.32 -23.70
N ILE A 298 -3.84 -24.25 -24.47
CA ILE A 298 -4.16 -22.90 -24.09
C ILE A 298 -5.13 -22.32 -25.13
N GLY A 299 -6.23 -21.76 -24.64
CA GLY A 299 -7.09 -20.90 -25.45
C GLY A 299 -6.59 -19.46 -25.36
N LEU A 300 -6.30 -18.83 -26.49
CA LEU A 300 -5.95 -17.41 -26.55
C LEU A 300 -7.10 -16.65 -27.20
N ASP A 301 -7.54 -15.59 -26.53
CA ASP A 301 -8.64 -14.74 -26.95
C ASP A 301 -8.11 -13.47 -27.64
N TYR A 302 -7.42 -12.61 -26.89
CA TYR A 302 -6.74 -11.45 -27.45
C TYR A 302 -5.39 -11.17 -26.76
N VAL A 303 -4.56 -10.43 -27.43
CA VAL A 303 -3.30 -9.88 -26.92
C VAL A 303 -3.44 -8.37 -26.75
N GLN A 304 -2.95 -7.84 -25.67
CA GLN A 304 -2.87 -6.41 -25.43
C GLN A 304 -1.42 -6.02 -25.18
N ILE A 305 -0.90 -5.12 -26.01
CA ILE A 305 0.40 -4.48 -25.78
C ILE A 305 0.11 -3.18 -25.06
N CYS A 306 0.53 -3.09 -23.81
CA CYS A 306 0.28 -1.91 -22.99
C CYS A 306 1.02 -0.70 -23.54
N ALA A 307 0.28 0.30 -23.93
CA ALA A 307 0.74 1.66 -24.09
C ALA A 307 0.61 2.37 -22.74
N ILE A 308 1.30 3.50 -22.61
CA ILE A 308 1.14 4.43 -21.52
C ILE A 308 -0.22 5.12 -21.73
N GLU A 309 -1.10 5.01 -20.75
CA GLU A 309 -2.38 5.74 -20.75
C GLU A 309 -2.17 7.11 -20.11
N GLU A 310 -2.79 8.13 -20.66
CA GLU A 310 -2.70 9.54 -20.23
C GLU A 310 -3.95 9.92 -19.42
N CYS A 311 -3.81 10.59 -18.28
CA CYS A 311 -4.91 11.05 -17.44
C CYS A 311 -5.06 12.59 -17.50
N ASP A 312 -6.26 13.09 -17.66
CA ASP A 312 -6.52 14.53 -17.67
C ASP A 312 -6.50 15.09 -16.24
N GLU A 313 -5.52 15.96 -15.95
CA GLU A 313 -5.29 16.53 -14.59
C GLU A 313 -6.49 17.33 -14.05
N LYS A 314 -7.32 17.92 -14.91
CA LYS A 314 -8.53 18.65 -14.49
C LYS A 314 -9.61 17.74 -13.90
N GLN A 315 -9.56 16.45 -14.13
CA GLN A 315 -10.54 15.50 -13.61
C GLN A 315 -10.18 14.96 -12.21
N LEU A 316 -8.92 15.05 -11.79
CA LEU A 316 -8.46 14.55 -10.49
C LEU A 316 -9.04 15.35 -9.30
N ASP A 317 -9.27 16.66 -9.46
CA ASP A 317 -9.84 17.51 -8.41
C ASP A 317 -11.35 17.30 -8.17
N ASP A 318 -12.07 16.64 -9.09
CA ASP A 318 -13.54 16.50 -9.07
C ASP A 318 -14.05 15.08 -8.73
N TYR A 319 -13.17 14.10 -8.62
CA TYR A 319 -13.55 12.70 -8.32
C TYR A 319 -14.28 12.51 -6.99
N SER A 320 -14.06 13.39 -6.03
CA SER A 320 -14.75 13.34 -4.73
C SER A 320 -16.24 13.74 -4.80
N LYS A 321 -16.72 14.25 -5.93
CA LYS A 321 -18.08 14.79 -6.09
C LYS A 321 -18.93 14.05 -7.12
N SER A 322 -18.38 13.15 -7.92
CA SER A 322 -19.13 12.39 -8.93
C SER A 322 -19.39 10.96 -8.45
N TYR A 323 -20.60 10.49 -8.73
CA TYR A 323 -20.99 9.11 -8.49
C TYR A 323 -21.78 8.58 -9.68
N CYS A 324 -21.87 7.29 -9.78
CA CYS A 324 -22.75 6.62 -10.72
C CYS A 324 -23.71 5.67 -9.98
N MET A 325 -24.67 5.17 -10.72
CA MET A 325 -25.56 4.10 -10.30
C MET A 325 -25.45 2.98 -11.32
N ILE A 326 -25.30 1.73 -10.89
CA ILE A 326 -25.11 0.59 -11.79
C ILE A 326 -26.39 -0.24 -11.77
N LYS A 327 -27.10 -0.23 -12.91
CA LYS A 327 -28.41 -0.87 -13.11
C LYS A 327 -28.29 -2.18 -13.85
N ASN A 328 -28.85 -3.25 -13.31
CA ASN A 328 -28.96 -4.54 -14.00
C ASN A 328 -30.09 -4.51 -15.05
N MET A 329 -29.82 -5.05 -16.23
CA MET A 329 -30.77 -4.97 -17.36
C MET A 329 -31.83 -6.07 -17.37
N GLN A 330 -31.71 -7.12 -16.55
CA GLN A 330 -32.72 -8.14 -16.43
C GLN A 330 -33.92 -7.71 -15.60
N ASN A 331 -33.66 -7.04 -14.46
CA ASN A 331 -34.71 -6.67 -13.49
C ASN A 331 -34.87 -5.16 -13.27
N GLY A 332 -33.96 -4.36 -13.79
CA GLY A 332 -33.91 -2.91 -13.61
C GLY A 332 -33.49 -2.44 -12.22
N TYR A 333 -32.93 -3.32 -11.40
CA TYR A 333 -32.47 -3.02 -10.04
C TYR A 333 -31.02 -2.53 -10.03
N TYR A 334 -30.65 -1.84 -8.95
CA TYR A 334 -29.35 -1.17 -8.79
C TYR A 334 -28.48 -1.87 -7.76
N ILE A 335 -27.18 -1.93 -8.01
CA ILE A 335 -26.19 -2.41 -7.03
C ILE A 335 -26.33 -1.57 -5.76
N THR A 336 -26.43 -2.26 -4.62
CA THR A 336 -26.69 -1.62 -3.33
C THR A 336 -25.65 -2.08 -2.31
N PHE A 337 -24.94 -1.11 -1.70
CA PHE A 337 -24.00 -1.32 -0.60
C PHE A 337 -24.72 -1.14 0.74
N ASP A 338 -24.27 -1.85 1.77
CA ASP A 338 -24.73 -1.61 3.14
C ASP A 338 -23.79 -0.60 3.82
N THR A 339 -24.10 0.68 3.69
CA THR A 339 -23.30 1.77 4.25
C THR A 339 -23.69 2.12 5.69
N LEU A 340 -24.89 1.68 6.14
CA LEU A 340 -25.43 2.03 7.46
C LEU A 340 -24.75 1.23 8.58
N GLN A 341 -24.48 -0.04 8.35
CA GLN A 341 -23.79 -0.89 9.32
C GLN A 341 -22.30 -1.04 9.02
N ALA A 342 -21.83 -0.60 7.83
CA ALA A 342 -20.46 -0.71 7.34
C ALA A 342 -19.82 -2.09 7.64
N SER A 343 -20.65 -3.13 7.68
CA SER A 343 -20.20 -4.49 7.98
C SER A 343 -19.37 -5.01 6.83
N LEU A 344 -18.16 -5.43 7.13
CA LEU A 344 -17.29 -6.09 6.16
C LEU A 344 -17.90 -7.47 5.80
N LEU A 345 -17.80 -7.83 4.52
CA LEU A 345 -18.27 -9.11 3.96
C LEU A 345 -19.81 -9.28 3.85
N ASN A 346 -20.59 -8.21 4.00
CA ASN A 346 -21.98 -8.27 3.60
C ASN A 346 -22.07 -8.57 2.10
N ILE A 347 -22.90 -9.56 1.75
CA ILE A 347 -23.15 -9.90 0.35
C ILE A 347 -23.90 -8.73 -0.29
N LEU A 348 -23.41 -8.28 -1.42
CA LEU A 348 -24.00 -7.20 -2.18
C LEU A 348 -25.30 -7.67 -2.85
N GLU A 349 -26.31 -6.83 -2.82
CA GLU A 349 -27.63 -7.07 -3.38
C GLU A 349 -27.91 -6.08 -4.52
N VAL A 350 -28.83 -6.42 -5.41
CA VAL A 350 -29.49 -5.45 -6.27
C VAL A 350 -30.90 -5.18 -5.76
N LYS A 351 -31.28 -3.90 -5.67
CA LYS A 351 -32.59 -3.46 -5.17
C LYS A 351 -33.26 -2.48 -6.12
N PRO A 352 -34.61 -2.35 -6.07
CA PRO A 352 -35.30 -1.30 -6.81
C PRO A 352 -34.72 0.08 -6.49
N LEU A 353 -34.82 1.00 -7.45
CA LEU A 353 -34.40 2.38 -7.25
C LEU A 353 -35.08 3.00 -6.04
N GLN A 354 -34.31 3.52 -5.12
CA GLN A 354 -34.77 4.36 -4.01
C GLN A 354 -34.25 5.78 -4.22
N GLN A 355 -35.16 6.76 -4.29
CA GLN A 355 -34.75 8.14 -4.52
C GLN A 355 -33.88 8.66 -3.36
N ASN A 356 -32.73 9.24 -3.70
CA ASN A 356 -31.74 9.80 -2.76
C ASN A 356 -31.10 8.79 -1.78
N ASP A 357 -31.17 7.51 -2.08
CA ASP A 357 -30.50 6.49 -1.27
C ASP A 357 -28.99 6.43 -1.60
N SER A 358 -28.17 6.87 -0.65
CA SER A 358 -26.72 6.85 -0.79
C SER A 358 -26.13 5.43 -0.90
N THR A 359 -26.86 4.40 -0.51
CA THR A 359 -26.43 3.01 -0.61
C THR A 359 -26.38 2.50 -2.05
N GLN A 360 -27.09 3.15 -2.97
CA GLN A 360 -27.09 2.84 -4.41
C GLN A 360 -26.14 3.74 -5.21
N MET A 361 -25.51 4.69 -4.55
CA MET A 361 -24.48 5.53 -5.15
C MET A 361 -23.13 4.83 -5.07
N VAL A 362 -22.48 4.66 -6.19
CA VAL A 362 -21.18 4.03 -6.27
C VAL A 362 -20.14 4.95 -6.90
N ARG A 363 -18.92 4.83 -6.44
CA ARG A 363 -17.74 5.45 -7.03
C ARG A 363 -17.03 4.39 -7.87
N MET A 364 -16.65 4.77 -9.07
CA MET A 364 -15.82 3.94 -9.95
C MET A 364 -14.48 4.62 -10.18
N ASP A 365 -13.41 4.04 -9.66
CA ASP A 365 -12.07 4.60 -9.82
C ASP A 365 -11.30 3.80 -10.87
N TYR A 366 -10.75 4.49 -11.88
CA TYR A 366 -9.97 3.87 -12.93
C TYR A 366 -8.54 3.60 -12.48
N LEU A 367 -8.10 2.35 -12.60
CA LEU A 367 -6.79 1.90 -12.16
C LEU A 367 -5.77 1.75 -13.30
N GLY A 368 -6.13 2.20 -14.49
CA GLY A 368 -5.34 1.93 -15.69
C GLY A 368 -5.60 0.54 -16.30
N ARG A 369 -5.21 0.36 -17.56
CA ARG A 369 -5.30 -0.91 -18.31
C ARG A 369 -6.71 -1.50 -18.39
N GLY A 370 -7.73 -0.66 -18.43
CA GLY A 370 -9.13 -1.08 -18.47
C GLY A 370 -9.69 -1.60 -17.14
N CYS A 371 -8.92 -1.49 -16.05
CA CYS A 371 -9.32 -1.96 -14.73
C CYS A 371 -9.95 -0.85 -13.91
N TRP A 372 -10.93 -1.22 -13.09
CA TRP A 372 -11.71 -0.33 -12.23
C TRP A 372 -11.86 -0.92 -10.83
N THR A 373 -12.01 -0.07 -9.82
CA THR A 373 -12.68 -0.45 -8.58
C THR A 373 -14.12 0.04 -8.62
N ILE A 374 -15.01 -0.63 -7.89
CA ILE A 374 -16.39 -0.24 -7.68
C ILE A 374 -16.61 -0.18 -6.19
N SER A 375 -16.83 1.02 -5.66
CA SER A 375 -16.89 1.29 -4.21
C SER A 375 -18.15 2.07 -3.86
N ALA A 376 -18.58 1.97 -2.61
CA ALA A 376 -19.64 2.85 -2.09
C ALA A 376 -19.21 4.32 -2.19
N PHE A 377 -20.12 5.20 -2.61
CA PHE A 377 -19.78 6.61 -2.83
C PHE A 377 -19.49 7.37 -1.52
N LYS A 378 -20.23 7.06 -0.46
CA LYS A 378 -20.05 7.66 0.86
C LYS A 378 -20.02 6.59 1.93
N THR A 379 -18.98 6.60 2.73
CA THR A 379 -18.88 5.85 3.98
C THR A 379 -18.17 6.71 5.01
N ASP A 380 -18.69 6.73 6.23
CA ASP A 380 -18.17 7.64 7.27
C ASP A 380 -16.82 7.19 7.84
N THR A 381 -16.44 5.94 7.66
CA THR A 381 -15.29 5.36 8.35
C THR A 381 -14.41 4.39 7.54
N ILE A 382 -14.94 3.74 6.52
CA ILE A 382 -14.22 2.70 5.75
C ILE A 382 -14.60 2.81 4.28
N ASP A 383 -13.62 2.81 3.40
CA ASP A 383 -13.82 2.77 1.95
C ASP A 383 -14.25 1.34 1.55
N LEU A 384 -15.56 1.14 1.40
CA LEU A 384 -16.15 -0.15 1.05
C LEU A 384 -16.09 -0.37 -0.45
N CYS A 385 -15.35 -1.39 -0.87
CA CYS A 385 -15.15 -1.80 -2.27
C CYS A 385 -15.85 -3.13 -2.54
N MET A 386 -16.39 -3.27 -3.75
CA MET A 386 -16.94 -4.54 -4.23
C MET A 386 -15.82 -5.52 -4.50
N GLU A 387 -15.93 -6.73 -3.96
CA GLU A 387 -14.99 -7.81 -4.18
C GLU A 387 -15.66 -9.16 -4.41
N VAL A 388 -14.96 -10.06 -5.09
CA VAL A 388 -15.31 -11.47 -5.03
C VAL A 388 -14.94 -12.00 -3.65
N GLN A 389 -15.93 -12.50 -2.92
CA GLN A 389 -15.79 -12.95 -1.53
C GLN A 389 -14.61 -13.91 -1.36
N TYR A 390 -13.67 -13.56 -0.48
CA TYR A 390 -12.46 -14.35 -0.17
C TYR A 390 -11.57 -14.68 -1.37
N ALA A 391 -11.61 -13.88 -2.42
CA ALA A 391 -10.92 -14.13 -3.69
C ALA A 391 -11.24 -15.54 -4.28
N ARG A 392 -12.46 -16.02 -4.09
CA ARG A 392 -12.94 -17.29 -4.65
C ARG A 392 -12.84 -17.26 -6.17
N THR A 393 -12.57 -18.42 -6.77
CA THR A 393 -12.41 -18.54 -8.22
C THR A 393 -13.54 -19.33 -8.89
N ASP A 394 -14.44 -19.92 -8.10
CA ASP A 394 -15.56 -20.73 -8.57
C ASP A 394 -16.71 -19.88 -9.14
N VAL A 395 -17.44 -20.49 -10.05
CA VAL A 395 -18.71 -19.97 -10.59
C VAL A 395 -19.75 -19.94 -9.47
N GLY A 396 -20.57 -18.88 -9.43
CA GLY A 396 -21.54 -18.66 -8.36
C GLY A 396 -20.95 -18.06 -7.09
N ALA A 397 -19.66 -17.71 -7.06
CA ALA A 397 -19.08 -17.06 -5.89
C ALA A 397 -19.74 -15.70 -5.64
N PRO A 398 -20.26 -15.43 -4.41
CA PRO A 398 -20.92 -14.18 -4.11
C PRO A 398 -19.93 -13.01 -4.07
N LEU A 399 -20.45 -11.83 -4.39
CA LEU A 399 -19.72 -10.59 -4.21
C LEU A 399 -20.11 -9.94 -2.90
N THR A 400 -19.09 -9.42 -2.22
CA THR A 400 -19.24 -8.76 -0.94
C THR A 400 -18.66 -7.36 -0.97
N GLN A 401 -19.03 -6.56 0.01
CA GLN A 401 -18.36 -5.31 0.29
C GLN A 401 -17.22 -5.53 1.27
N TYR A 402 -16.05 -4.99 0.98
CA TYR A 402 -14.89 -5.07 1.85
C TYR A 402 -14.03 -3.81 1.74
N LYS A 403 -13.16 -3.57 2.72
CA LYS A 403 -12.19 -2.48 2.60
C LYS A 403 -11.28 -2.73 1.40
N TYR A 404 -10.95 -1.67 0.69
CA TYR A 404 -10.00 -1.80 -0.42
C TYR A 404 -8.60 -2.17 0.08
N ILE A 405 -8.05 -3.26 -0.44
CA ILE A 405 -6.73 -3.80 -0.08
C ILE A 405 -5.84 -4.04 -1.31
N ASN A 406 -6.20 -3.45 -2.45
CA ASN A 406 -5.53 -3.63 -3.74
C ASN A 406 -5.53 -5.09 -4.25
N GLY A 407 -6.43 -5.93 -3.74
CA GLY A 407 -6.59 -7.32 -4.18
C GLY A 407 -7.03 -7.41 -5.65
N ASN A 408 -6.60 -8.44 -6.38
CA ASN A 408 -7.09 -8.64 -7.74
C ASN A 408 -8.58 -8.98 -7.79
N ASN A 409 -9.11 -9.60 -6.73
CA ASN A 409 -10.54 -9.87 -6.55
C ASN A 409 -11.40 -8.61 -6.34
N GLN A 410 -10.77 -7.43 -6.20
CA GLN A 410 -11.42 -6.12 -6.08
C GLN A 410 -11.32 -5.29 -7.36
N LYS A 411 -10.79 -5.87 -8.44
CA LYS A 411 -10.54 -5.17 -9.71
C LYS A 411 -11.44 -5.73 -10.80
N TRP A 412 -12.04 -4.82 -11.54
CA TRP A 412 -13.07 -5.13 -12.52
C TRP A 412 -12.68 -4.58 -13.89
N ILE A 413 -12.96 -5.33 -14.95
CA ILE A 413 -12.83 -4.88 -16.33
C ILE A 413 -14.21 -4.52 -16.83
N VAL A 414 -14.40 -3.25 -17.19
CA VAL A 414 -15.66 -2.75 -17.74
C VAL A 414 -15.57 -2.77 -19.27
N MET A 415 -16.42 -3.54 -19.91
CA MET A 415 -16.44 -3.75 -21.36
C MET A 415 -17.73 -3.17 -21.95
N PRO A 416 -17.67 -2.03 -22.66
CA PRO A 416 -18.81 -1.52 -23.39
C PRO A 416 -19.31 -2.48 -24.47
N ILE A 417 -20.62 -2.70 -24.53
CA ILE A 417 -21.26 -3.59 -25.53
C ILE A 417 -22.23 -2.84 -26.46
N GLY A 418 -22.16 -1.52 -26.47
CA GLY A 418 -23.04 -0.67 -27.27
C GLY A 418 -24.30 -0.22 -26.52
N ASN A 419 -25.02 0.75 -27.08
CA ASN A 419 -26.27 1.31 -26.53
C ASN A 419 -26.20 1.78 -25.06
N GLY A 420 -25.02 2.22 -24.60
CA GLY A 420 -24.80 2.63 -23.22
C GLY A 420 -24.69 1.48 -22.21
N LEU A 421 -24.65 0.25 -22.67
CA LEU A 421 -24.54 -0.94 -21.84
C LEU A 421 -23.10 -1.43 -21.74
N SER A 422 -22.79 -2.08 -20.64
CA SER A 422 -21.48 -2.68 -20.36
C SER A 422 -21.63 -4.08 -19.74
N ARG A 423 -20.61 -4.89 -19.91
CA ARG A 423 -20.37 -6.09 -19.12
C ARG A 423 -19.24 -5.78 -18.14
N ILE A 424 -19.32 -6.33 -16.95
CA ILE A 424 -18.34 -6.14 -15.89
C ILE A 424 -17.74 -7.52 -15.57
N MET A 425 -16.44 -7.65 -15.69
CA MET A 425 -15.71 -8.92 -15.53
C MET A 425 -14.69 -8.81 -14.42
N SER A 426 -14.59 -9.82 -13.56
CA SER A 426 -13.52 -9.89 -12.56
C SER A 426 -12.16 -9.99 -13.26
N LYS A 427 -11.23 -9.11 -12.89
CA LYS A 427 -9.84 -9.18 -13.38
C LYS A 427 -9.15 -10.47 -12.96
N ASP A 428 -9.46 -10.97 -11.76
CA ASP A 428 -8.78 -12.14 -11.19
C ASP A 428 -9.23 -13.45 -11.84
N THR A 429 -10.53 -13.62 -12.03
CA THR A 429 -11.11 -14.90 -12.47
C THR A 429 -11.50 -14.93 -13.95
N GLY A 430 -11.77 -13.77 -14.55
CA GLY A 430 -12.37 -13.66 -15.89
C GLY A 430 -13.86 -13.98 -15.93
N LEU A 431 -14.49 -14.23 -14.75
CA LEU A 431 -15.93 -14.45 -14.64
C LEU A 431 -16.65 -13.10 -14.65
N PHE A 432 -17.93 -13.12 -15.07
CA PHE A 432 -18.73 -11.92 -15.25
C PHE A 432 -19.62 -11.64 -14.05
N LEU A 433 -19.76 -10.36 -13.73
CA LEU A 433 -20.74 -9.88 -12.77
C LEU A 433 -22.14 -10.28 -13.23
N ASP A 434 -22.84 -11.00 -12.37
CA ASP A 434 -24.16 -11.56 -12.59
C ASP A 434 -25.02 -11.39 -11.34
N ILE A 435 -26.29 -11.75 -11.45
CA ILE A 435 -27.24 -11.77 -10.34
C ILE A 435 -27.81 -13.17 -10.14
N GLU A 436 -28.00 -13.52 -8.87
CA GLU A 436 -28.65 -14.78 -8.48
C GLU A 436 -29.77 -14.49 -7.48
N ARG A 437 -30.89 -15.18 -7.63
CA ARG A 437 -32.04 -15.07 -6.71
C ARG A 437 -31.98 -16.19 -5.68
N ASP A 438 -31.98 -15.82 -4.43
CA ASP A 438 -32.15 -16.73 -3.32
C ASP A 438 -33.63 -17.14 -3.23
N GLU A 439 -33.93 -18.40 -3.44
CA GLU A 439 -35.32 -18.93 -3.49
C GLU A 439 -36.00 -18.87 -2.11
N GLU A 440 -35.27 -18.94 -1.01
CA GLU A 440 -35.83 -18.91 0.33
C GLU A 440 -36.15 -17.49 0.80
N THR A 441 -35.23 -16.56 0.58
CA THR A 441 -35.37 -15.17 1.05
C THR A 441 -35.94 -14.22 0.01
N GLY A 442 -35.96 -14.63 -1.26
CA GLY A 442 -36.34 -13.81 -2.41
C GLY A 442 -35.37 -12.67 -2.73
N LYS A 443 -34.24 -12.58 -2.03
CA LYS A 443 -33.19 -11.58 -2.27
C LYS A 443 -32.47 -11.86 -3.56
N ILE A 444 -32.00 -10.80 -4.22
CA ILE A 444 -31.21 -10.89 -5.43
C ILE A 444 -29.82 -10.38 -5.12
N THR A 445 -28.86 -11.29 -5.12
CA THR A 445 -27.48 -11.05 -4.76
C THR A 445 -26.58 -10.95 -5.99
N LEU A 446 -25.42 -10.32 -5.81
CA LEU A 446 -24.38 -10.27 -6.82
C LEU A 446 -23.48 -11.50 -6.73
N VAL A 447 -23.21 -12.11 -7.86
CA VAL A 447 -22.31 -13.26 -8.01
C VAL A 447 -21.40 -13.08 -9.21
N GLN A 448 -20.31 -13.86 -9.27
CA GLN A 448 -19.55 -14.00 -10.51
C GLN A 448 -19.94 -15.30 -11.22
N ASN A 449 -20.21 -15.24 -12.52
CA ASN A 449 -20.60 -16.41 -13.32
C ASN A 449 -19.85 -16.49 -14.63
N SER A 450 -19.86 -17.69 -15.22
CA SER A 450 -19.45 -17.88 -16.61
C SER A 450 -20.26 -17.00 -17.54
N TYR A 451 -19.67 -16.55 -18.62
CA TYR A 451 -20.38 -15.75 -19.60
C TYR A 451 -21.51 -16.54 -20.27
N THR A 452 -22.71 -15.99 -20.21
CA THR A 452 -23.92 -16.58 -20.79
C THR A 452 -24.56 -15.71 -21.89
N GLY A 453 -24.12 -14.44 -21.98
CA GLY A 453 -24.74 -13.43 -22.84
C GLY A 453 -26.10 -12.92 -22.35
N ALA A 454 -26.58 -13.41 -21.20
CA ALA A 454 -27.89 -13.06 -20.63
C ALA A 454 -27.97 -11.57 -20.21
N LYS A 455 -29.22 -11.06 -20.09
CA LYS A 455 -29.46 -9.69 -19.61
C LYS A 455 -29.04 -9.49 -18.16
N SER A 456 -28.96 -10.56 -17.35
CA SER A 456 -28.43 -10.54 -16.00
C SER A 456 -26.97 -10.11 -15.90
N GLN A 457 -26.20 -10.29 -16.99
CA GLN A 457 -24.79 -9.90 -17.10
C GLN A 457 -24.60 -8.58 -17.87
N GLN A 458 -25.69 -7.85 -18.15
CA GLN A 458 -25.65 -6.56 -18.83
C GLN A 458 -25.99 -5.45 -17.83
N TRP A 459 -25.17 -4.42 -17.83
CA TRP A 459 -25.25 -3.34 -16.85
C TRP A 459 -25.28 -1.99 -17.54
N ASN A 460 -26.19 -1.11 -17.09
CA ASN A 460 -26.20 0.30 -17.45
C ASN A 460 -25.53 1.09 -16.34
N ILE A 461 -24.44 1.79 -16.64
CA ILE A 461 -23.72 2.64 -15.71
C ILE A 461 -24.25 4.07 -15.89
N GLU A 462 -25.22 4.43 -15.05
CA GLU A 462 -25.88 5.75 -15.06
C GLU A 462 -25.07 6.74 -14.26
N GLN A 463 -24.45 7.66 -14.93
CA GLN A 463 -23.66 8.69 -14.26
C GLN A 463 -24.57 9.76 -13.66
N LYS A 464 -24.28 10.17 -12.41
CA LYS A 464 -24.94 11.23 -11.67
C LYS A 464 -23.89 12.17 -11.09
N GLY A 465 -23.85 13.43 -11.52
CA GLY A 465 -22.86 14.42 -11.08
C GLY A 465 -22.13 15.09 -12.23
N ALA A 466 -21.26 16.05 -11.94
CA ALA A 466 -20.72 16.99 -12.92
C ALA A 466 -19.64 16.42 -13.88
N ASN A 467 -19.13 15.18 -13.67
CA ASN A 467 -18.05 14.66 -14.50
C ASN A 467 -18.28 13.26 -15.06
N PRO A 468 -17.97 13.06 -16.35
CA PRO A 468 -18.06 11.76 -16.99
C PRO A 468 -17.00 10.80 -16.46
N ILE A 469 -17.43 9.65 -15.97
CA ILE A 469 -16.59 8.47 -15.84
C ILE A 469 -16.11 8.14 -17.26
N CYS A 470 -14.80 8.12 -17.50
CA CYS A 470 -14.21 7.69 -18.75
C CYS A 470 -14.21 8.62 -19.96
N ASN A 471 -14.04 9.90 -19.78
CA ASN A 471 -13.41 10.69 -20.83
C ASN A 471 -11.97 11.08 -20.43
N SER A 472 -11.20 10.14 -19.90
CA SER A 472 -9.78 10.31 -19.75
C SER A 472 -9.16 10.51 -21.15
N LYS A 473 -9.07 11.74 -21.56
CA LYS A 473 -8.19 12.15 -22.65
C LYS A 473 -6.79 12.19 -22.05
N PHE A 474 -6.04 11.16 -22.29
CA PHE A 474 -4.62 11.20 -22.03
C PHE A 474 -3.95 12.10 -23.06
N THR A 475 -3.28 13.17 -22.62
CA THR A 475 -2.43 14.01 -23.46
C THR A 475 -0.98 13.56 -23.35
N PHE A 476 -0.38 13.16 -24.47
CA PHE A 476 1.02 12.78 -24.54
C PHE A 476 1.90 13.98 -24.17
N GLY A 477 2.90 13.76 -23.31
CA GLY A 477 3.87 14.79 -22.94
C GLY A 477 3.50 15.63 -21.74
N SER A 478 2.57 15.18 -20.88
CA SER A 478 2.38 15.76 -19.55
C SER A 478 3.30 15.10 -18.51
N ALA A 479 3.57 15.81 -17.41
CA ALA A 479 4.32 15.23 -16.27
C ALA A 479 3.69 13.93 -15.76
N LEU A 480 2.38 13.83 -15.75
CA LEU A 480 1.64 12.65 -15.32
C LEU A 480 1.84 11.47 -16.29
N SER A 481 1.78 11.70 -17.61
CA SER A 481 1.99 10.63 -18.59
C SER A 481 3.42 10.07 -18.53
N GLU A 482 4.40 10.92 -18.28
CA GLU A 482 5.78 10.48 -18.10
C GLU A 482 5.98 9.77 -16.75
N ALA A 483 5.25 10.16 -15.70
CA ALA A 483 5.24 9.44 -14.41
C ALA A 483 4.73 8.00 -14.56
N LEU A 484 3.80 7.72 -15.47
CA LEU A 484 3.37 6.34 -15.78
C LEU A 484 4.51 5.50 -16.38
N ARG A 485 5.41 6.09 -17.15
CA ARG A 485 6.63 5.39 -17.61
C ARG A 485 7.56 5.04 -16.45
N VAL A 486 7.70 5.96 -15.49
CA VAL A 486 8.45 5.70 -14.25
C VAL A 486 7.79 4.56 -13.47
N TYR A 487 6.46 4.57 -13.36
CA TYR A 487 5.71 3.51 -12.67
C TYR A 487 5.94 2.13 -13.27
N ASP A 488 6.02 2.01 -14.60
CA ASP A 488 6.35 0.73 -15.25
C ASP A 488 7.76 0.23 -14.88
N VAL A 489 8.72 1.15 -14.70
CA VAL A 489 10.08 0.83 -14.27
C VAL A 489 10.14 0.48 -12.78
N MET A 490 9.27 1.09 -11.95
CA MET A 490 9.17 0.77 -10.52
C MET A 490 8.85 -0.70 -10.26
N GLY A 491 8.17 -1.38 -11.17
CA GLY A 491 7.96 -2.83 -11.09
C GLY A 491 9.25 -3.67 -11.04
N GLN A 492 10.40 -3.06 -11.36
CA GLN A 492 11.73 -3.71 -11.22
C GLN A 492 12.33 -3.53 -9.82
N PHE A 493 11.73 -2.68 -8.97
CA PHE A 493 12.17 -2.51 -7.60
C PHE A 493 11.67 -3.68 -6.73
N GLU A 494 12.51 -4.18 -5.86
CA GLU A 494 12.18 -5.31 -4.98
C GLU A 494 12.23 -4.88 -3.52
N TRP A 495 11.10 -5.01 -2.86
CA TRP A 495 11.00 -4.63 -1.46
C TRP A 495 11.68 -5.66 -0.57
N VAL A 496 12.55 -5.18 0.33
CA VAL A 496 13.20 -5.96 1.39
C VAL A 496 12.96 -5.26 2.73
N GLY A 497 12.62 -6.04 3.77
CA GLY A 497 12.29 -5.52 5.09
C GLY A 497 13.48 -4.96 5.89
N ALA A 498 14.68 -4.93 5.31
CA ALA A 498 15.90 -4.48 6.00
C ALA A 498 16.10 -2.96 5.87
N SER A 499 16.51 -2.32 6.94
CA SER A 499 16.84 -0.89 7.00
C SER A 499 18.09 -0.67 7.82
N THR A 500 18.97 0.21 7.34
CA THR A 500 20.18 0.64 8.05
C THR A 500 20.07 1.97 8.74
N GLY A 501 18.96 2.66 8.68
CA GLY A 501 18.83 4.01 9.22
C GLY A 501 19.45 5.13 8.38
N PHE A 502 20.32 4.80 7.39
CA PHE A 502 20.96 5.74 6.45
C PHE A 502 20.48 5.49 5.03
N ALA A 503 20.49 6.54 4.20
CA ALA A 503 20.23 6.41 2.78
C ALA A 503 21.51 5.96 2.05
N PRO A 504 21.44 4.95 1.16
CA PRO A 504 22.57 4.61 0.28
C PRO A 504 22.80 5.72 -0.73
N LYS A 505 23.98 5.72 -1.40
CA LYS A 505 24.18 6.58 -2.58
C LYS A 505 23.05 6.34 -3.59
N ALA A 506 22.50 7.43 -4.15
CA ALA A 506 21.47 7.30 -5.16
C ALA A 506 21.89 6.40 -6.33
N SER A 507 23.15 6.48 -6.75
CA SER A 507 23.71 5.61 -7.81
C SER A 507 23.71 4.12 -7.44
N SER A 508 23.98 3.78 -6.19
CA SER A 508 23.97 2.40 -5.70
C SER A 508 22.55 1.85 -5.57
N LEU A 509 21.62 2.66 -5.04
CA LEU A 509 20.19 2.35 -4.96
C LEU A 509 19.61 2.06 -6.35
N LEU A 510 19.90 2.91 -7.33
CA LEU A 510 19.43 2.77 -8.72
C LEU A 510 19.93 1.50 -9.40
N LYS A 511 21.14 1.06 -9.07
CA LYS A 511 21.71 -0.21 -9.56
C LYS A 511 21.09 -1.41 -8.83
N ALA A 512 20.99 -1.33 -7.50
CA ALA A 512 20.48 -2.41 -6.66
C ALA A 512 18.99 -2.67 -6.85
N ARG A 513 18.18 -1.63 -7.06
CA ARG A 513 16.72 -1.70 -7.23
C ARG A 513 16.04 -2.49 -6.12
N THR A 514 16.49 -2.31 -4.90
CA THR A 514 15.98 -3.04 -3.74
C THR A 514 16.15 -2.20 -2.49
N GLY A 515 15.25 -2.36 -1.53
CA GLY A 515 15.27 -1.63 -0.27
C GLY A 515 13.93 -1.59 0.43
N ASN A 516 13.78 -0.67 1.37
CA ASN A 516 12.53 -0.44 2.11
C ASN A 516 11.68 0.69 1.48
N CYS A 517 10.65 1.16 2.18
CA CYS A 517 9.74 2.21 1.70
C CYS A 517 10.47 3.55 1.41
N ARG A 518 11.49 3.93 2.18
CA ARG A 518 12.30 5.12 1.92
C ARG A 518 13.09 4.97 0.62
N ASP A 519 13.67 3.81 0.42
CA ASP A 519 14.51 3.51 -0.74
C ASP A 519 13.66 3.44 -2.02
N GLU A 520 12.46 2.85 -1.96
CA GLU A 520 11.49 2.86 -3.04
C GLU A 520 11.06 4.27 -3.42
N ALA A 521 10.71 5.10 -2.42
CA ALA A 521 10.32 6.47 -2.65
C ALA A 521 11.46 7.29 -3.26
N SER A 522 12.68 7.13 -2.77
CA SER A 522 13.88 7.80 -3.30
C SER A 522 14.17 7.36 -4.73
N PHE A 523 14.14 6.05 -5.00
CA PHE A 523 14.31 5.48 -6.34
C PHE A 523 13.34 6.10 -7.34
N THR A 524 12.07 6.18 -6.98
CA THR A 524 11.01 6.77 -7.80
C THR A 524 11.23 8.25 -8.08
N VAL A 525 11.53 9.03 -7.03
CA VAL A 525 11.70 10.48 -7.16
C VAL A 525 12.94 10.82 -7.98
N PHE A 526 14.06 10.09 -7.85
CA PHE A 526 15.24 10.28 -8.72
C PHE A 526 14.91 10.04 -10.18
N MET A 527 14.17 8.97 -10.49
CA MET A 527 13.72 8.71 -11.87
C MET A 527 12.83 9.84 -12.41
N CYS A 528 11.86 10.32 -11.63
CA CYS A 528 11.02 11.43 -12.01
C CYS A 528 11.84 12.68 -12.32
N ARG A 529 12.73 13.08 -11.41
CA ARG A 529 13.58 14.28 -11.58
C ARG A 529 14.51 14.16 -12.78
N SER A 530 14.97 12.95 -13.14
CA SER A 530 15.78 12.73 -14.35
C SER A 530 15.04 12.99 -15.65
N LEU A 531 13.71 13.01 -15.59
CA LEU A 531 12.80 13.31 -16.71
C LEU A 531 12.19 14.71 -16.61
N GLY A 532 12.62 15.54 -15.66
CA GLY A 532 12.04 16.85 -15.43
C GLY A 532 10.63 16.81 -14.80
N ILE A 533 10.25 15.71 -14.19
CA ILE A 533 8.95 15.54 -13.52
C ILE A 533 9.06 16.02 -12.07
N PRO A 534 8.26 17.01 -11.64
CA PRO A 534 8.23 17.45 -10.25
C PRO A 534 7.72 16.35 -9.34
N ALA A 535 8.59 15.85 -8.44
CA ALA A 535 8.27 14.76 -7.52
C ALA A 535 8.97 14.96 -6.17
N ALA A 536 8.33 14.44 -5.12
CA ALA A 536 8.78 14.54 -3.75
C ALA A 536 8.54 13.25 -2.96
N ILE A 537 9.06 13.22 -1.73
CA ILE A 537 8.76 12.18 -0.76
C ILE A 537 7.85 12.77 0.30
N ASP A 538 6.68 12.16 0.49
CA ASP A 538 5.82 12.42 1.62
C ASP A 538 6.02 11.34 2.69
N PHE A 539 5.86 11.71 3.94
CA PHE A 539 6.05 10.77 5.04
C PHE A 539 5.13 11.05 6.23
N THR A 540 4.74 9.98 6.90
CA THR A 540 4.18 10.07 8.26
C THR A 540 5.29 9.75 9.26
N PRO A 541 5.55 10.63 10.23
CA PRO A 541 6.66 10.41 11.18
C PRO A 541 6.41 9.18 12.06
N HIS A 542 5.17 8.84 12.27
CA HIS A 542 4.73 7.65 12.98
C HIS A 542 3.26 7.38 12.64
N TRP A 543 2.87 6.11 12.57
CA TRP A 543 1.46 5.75 12.44
C TRP A 543 0.69 6.05 13.73
N GLY A 544 -0.56 6.47 13.62
CA GLY A 544 -1.41 6.75 14.78
C GLY A 544 -1.88 5.50 15.51
N ASN A 545 -1.98 4.37 14.82
CA ASN A 545 -2.58 3.13 15.33
C ASN A 545 -1.67 1.90 15.27
N ARG A 546 -0.42 2.05 14.91
CA ARG A 546 0.59 0.97 14.84
C ARG A 546 2.00 1.55 15.01
N SER A 547 2.99 0.70 15.20
CA SER A 547 4.39 1.07 15.26
C SER A 547 4.95 1.47 13.89
N LEU A 548 6.10 2.11 13.90
CA LEU A 548 6.86 2.55 12.73
C LEU A 548 6.31 3.81 12.03
N SER A 549 7.12 4.32 11.14
CA SER A 549 6.85 5.41 10.19
C SER A 549 6.64 4.85 8.79
N HIS A 550 6.32 5.71 7.84
CA HIS A 550 6.25 5.34 6.43
C HIS A 550 6.60 6.53 5.53
N GLN A 551 7.19 6.22 4.39
CA GLN A 551 7.51 7.18 3.33
C GLN A 551 6.99 6.66 1.99
N TRP A 552 6.59 7.57 1.12
CA TRP A 552 6.12 7.26 -0.23
C TRP A 552 6.41 8.41 -1.18
N SER A 553 6.51 8.10 -2.45
CA SER A 553 6.69 9.10 -3.50
C SER A 553 5.36 9.75 -3.89
N VAL A 554 5.45 11.01 -4.28
CA VAL A 554 4.33 11.79 -4.79
C VAL A 554 4.75 12.55 -6.05
N LEU A 555 3.84 12.64 -7.00
CA LEU A 555 3.92 13.56 -8.12
C LEU A 555 3.37 14.91 -7.66
N ILE A 556 4.09 15.98 -7.95
CA ILE A 556 3.61 17.33 -7.69
C ILE A 556 2.85 17.83 -8.90
N LEU A 557 1.64 18.32 -8.69
CA LEU A 557 0.78 18.88 -9.72
C LEU A 557 1.06 20.37 -9.95
N PRO A 558 0.65 20.97 -11.08
CA PRO A 558 0.87 22.39 -11.38
C PRO A 558 0.32 23.36 -10.33
N ASN A 559 -0.75 22.98 -9.60
CA ASN A 559 -1.33 23.74 -8.52
C ASN A 559 -0.57 23.63 -7.19
N GLY A 560 0.54 22.89 -7.15
CA GLY A 560 1.36 22.63 -5.97
C GLY A 560 0.85 21.53 -5.04
N LYS A 561 -0.34 20.97 -5.30
CA LYS A 561 -0.82 19.76 -4.59
C LYS A 561 -0.10 18.53 -5.09
N SER A 562 -0.26 17.43 -4.40
CA SER A 562 0.35 16.17 -4.78
C SER A 562 -0.66 15.07 -5.09
N THR A 563 -0.19 14.09 -5.85
CA THR A 563 -0.85 12.80 -5.97
C THR A 563 0.16 11.70 -5.68
N PRO A 564 -0.16 10.74 -4.79
CA PRO A 564 0.75 9.66 -4.47
C PRO A 564 0.98 8.76 -5.66
N PHE A 565 2.20 8.24 -5.70
CA PHE A 565 2.49 7.17 -6.59
C PHE A 565 3.65 6.30 -6.06
N TYR A 566 3.38 5.05 -5.81
CA TYR A 566 4.31 4.07 -5.25
C TYR A 566 3.92 2.68 -5.74
N MET A 567 4.70 1.66 -5.45
CA MET A 567 4.41 0.30 -5.89
C MET A 567 3.02 -0.14 -5.43
N GLY A 568 2.13 -0.42 -6.38
CA GLY A 568 0.71 -0.72 -6.13
C GLY A 568 -0.24 0.50 -6.16
N CYS A 569 0.28 1.72 -6.29
CA CYS A 569 -0.50 2.94 -6.44
C CYS A 569 -0.07 3.67 -7.72
N VAL A 570 -0.91 3.65 -8.74
CA VAL A 570 -0.64 4.27 -10.04
C VAL A 570 -0.69 5.80 -9.89
N PRO A 571 0.19 6.57 -10.57
CA PRO A 571 0.11 8.02 -10.56
C PRO A 571 -1.29 8.53 -10.95
N GLY A 572 -1.83 9.40 -10.13
CA GLY A 572 -3.18 9.94 -10.30
C GLY A 572 -4.29 9.12 -9.66
N ASP A 573 -3.99 7.97 -9.07
CA ASP A 573 -4.95 7.16 -8.34
C ASP A 573 -5.04 7.62 -6.87
N THR A 574 -6.13 8.28 -6.52
CA THR A 574 -6.36 8.79 -5.16
C THR A 574 -7.01 7.77 -4.22
N ALA A 575 -7.43 6.60 -4.72
CA ALA A 575 -8.18 5.61 -3.95
C ALA A 575 -7.31 4.76 -2.99
N HIS A 576 -6.00 4.86 -3.06
CA HIS A 576 -5.07 3.90 -2.43
C HIS A 576 -4.30 4.39 -1.22
N TYR A 577 -4.68 5.49 -0.61
CA TYR A 577 -4.04 5.88 0.64
C TYR A 577 -4.34 4.84 1.72
N PHE A 578 -3.35 4.14 2.20
CA PHE A 578 -3.32 3.32 3.43
C PHE A 578 -4.44 3.65 4.43
N HIS A 579 -5.71 3.52 4.05
CA HIS A 579 -6.86 3.99 4.84
C HIS A 579 -6.93 3.33 6.22
N SER A 580 -6.45 2.09 6.33
CA SER A 580 -6.39 1.38 7.60
C SER A 580 -5.26 1.85 8.52
N TYR A 581 -4.32 2.67 8.01
CA TYR A 581 -3.17 3.17 8.77
C TYR A 581 -3.38 4.64 9.08
N LEU A 582 -3.76 4.92 10.32
CA LEU A 582 -4.06 6.28 10.76
C LEU A 582 -2.79 7.14 10.78
N LYS A 583 -2.86 8.31 10.20
CA LYS A 583 -1.74 9.22 10.06
C LYS A 583 -1.98 10.45 10.94
N PRO A 584 -1.21 10.64 12.01
CA PRO A 584 -1.34 11.83 12.86
C PRO A 584 -0.91 13.10 12.15
N LYS A 585 0.09 12.97 11.26
CA LYS A 585 0.65 14.05 10.43
C LYS A 585 1.22 13.46 9.15
N ILE A 586 1.22 14.27 8.09
CA ILE A 586 1.96 13.99 6.87
C ILE A 586 2.81 15.20 6.54
N PHE A 587 4.08 14.94 6.31
CA PHE A 587 5.05 15.94 5.90
C PHE A 587 5.61 15.60 4.54
N ARG A 588 6.06 16.63 3.79
CA ARG A 588 6.72 16.51 2.49
C ARG A 588 8.14 17.03 2.59
N HIS A 589 9.11 16.21 2.17
CA HIS A 589 10.48 16.67 2.00
C HIS A 589 10.58 17.65 0.84
N ARG A 590 11.32 18.73 1.05
CA ARG A 590 11.69 19.69 0.01
C ARG A 590 13.08 20.25 0.30
N PHE A 591 13.71 20.76 -0.74
CA PHE A 591 15.04 21.35 -0.61
C PHE A 591 15.00 22.72 0.09
N GLN A 592 13.94 23.49 -0.13
CA GLN A 592 13.78 24.78 0.54
C GLN A 592 13.60 24.60 2.05
N LEU A 593 14.41 25.31 2.82
CA LEU A 593 14.35 25.26 4.27
C LEU A 593 13.07 25.84 4.84
N ASN A 594 12.48 25.13 5.77
CA ASN A 594 11.43 25.64 6.65
C ASN A 594 12.06 26.43 7.81
N ARG A 595 12.37 27.71 7.55
CA ARG A 595 13.05 28.58 8.50
C ARG A 595 12.24 28.78 9.79
N MET A 596 10.94 28.54 9.75
CA MET A 596 10.09 28.63 10.93
C MET A 596 10.44 27.55 11.94
N ILE A 597 10.61 26.29 11.49
CA ILE A 597 11.04 25.18 12.37
C ILE A 597 12.42 25.48 12.97
N ALA A 598 13.37 25.90 12.13
CA ALA A 598 14.72 26.23 12.57
C ALA A 598 14.72 27.31 13.68
N ASN A 599 13.93 28.35 13.47
CA ASN A 599 13.81 29.45 14.47
C ASN A 599 13.10 29.02 15.75
N ASP A 600 12.06 28.23 15.66
CA ASP A 600 11.28 27.74 16.79
C ASP A 600 12.09 26.78 17.69
N MET A 601 13.00 26.01 17.09
CA MET A 601 13.85 25.03 17.79
C MET A 601 15.20 25.58 18.28
N LYS A 602 15.60 26.76 17.82
CA LYS A 602 16.94 27.35 18.04
C LYS A 602 17.39 27.38 19.49
N ASP A 603 16.47 27.73 20.41
CA ASP A 603 16.78 27.91 21.82
C ASP A 603 16.36 26.72 22.69
N GLU A 604 15.82 25.65 22.10
CA GLU A 604 15.45 24.46 22.83
C GLU A 604 16.67 23.59 23.15
N LYS A 605 16.85 23.29 24.44
CA LYS A 605 18.02 22.49 24.91
C LYS A 605 17.96 21.02 24.45
N SER A 606 16.80 20.51 24.19
CA SER A 606 16.58 19.13 23.77
C SER A 606 15.44 19.09 22.75
N VAL A 607 15.76 18.66 21.53
CA VAL A 607 14.82 18.63 20.39
C VAL A 607 14.69 17.20 19.89
N PRO A 608 13.48 16.66 19.70
CA PRO A 608 13.28 15.35 19.05
C PRO A 608 13.89 15.31 17.63
N LYS A 609 14.38 14.14 17.21
CA LYS A 609 15.09 13.98 15.94
C LYS A 609 14.34 14.61 14.75
N LEU A 610 13.02 14.40 14.65
CA LEU A 610 12.18 14.93 13.58
C LEU A 610 12.29 16.45 13.39
N PHE A 611 12.42 17.22 14.49
CA PHE A 611 12.41 18.69 14.47
C PHE A 611 13.82 19.31 14.46
N ARG A 612 14.87 18.49 14.32
CA ARG A 612 16.24 18.96 14.07
C ARG A 612 16.49 19.27 12.59
N ALA A 613 15.73 18.64 11.70
CA ALA A 613 15.73 18.90 10.28
C ALA A 613 14.69 20.00 9.94
N ALA A 614 15.03 20.85 8.99
CA ALA A 614 14.16 21.92 8.53
C ALA A 614 13.82 21.79 7.03
N ASP A 615 13.90 20.59 6.49
CA ASP A 615 13.74 20.24 5.07
C ASP A 615 12.35 19.68 4.73
N TRP A 616 11.34 19.98 5.54
CA TRP A 616 10.00 19.49 5.31
C TRP A 616 8.90 20.51 5.59
N ILE A 617 7.74 20.30 4.97
CA ILE A 617 6.50 21.08 5.19
C ILE A 617 5.35 20.16 5.57
N ASP A 618 4.35 20.73 6.24
CA ASP A 618 3.12 20.04 6.62
C ASP A 618 2.14 20.03 5.43
N VAL A 619 1.81 18.85 4.95
CA VAL A 619 0.86 18.60 3.85
C VAL A 619 -0.33 17.73 4.28
N THR A 620 -0.58 17.62 5.58
CA THR A 620 -1.62 16.76 6.13
C THR A 620 -3.00 17.01 5.50
N GLU A 621 -3.33 18.29 5.24
CA GLU A 621 -4.62 18.69 4.64
C GLU A 621 -4.76 18.31 3.15
N GLU A 622 -3.68 17.97 2.46
CA GLU A 622 -3.79 17.44 1.10
C GLU A 622 -4.43 16.04 1.08
N TYR A 623 -4.38 15.33 2.23
CA TYR A 623 -4.77 13.93 2.34
C TYR A 623 -6.15 13.73 2.99
N TYR A 624 -6.47 14.51 4.03
CA TYR A 624 -7.74 14.40 4.73
C TYR A 624 -8.01 15.61 5.64
N GLU A 625 -9.22 15.65 6.16
CA GLU A 625 -9.65 16.67 7.10
C GLU A 625 -8.87 16.61 8.41
N THR A 626 -8.47 17.77 8.91
CA THR A 626 -7.67 17.92 10.11
C THR A 626 -8.43 18.65 11.21
N THR A 627 -7.80 18.77 12.39
CA THR A 627 -8.35 19.52 13.51
C THR A 627 -7.21 20.21 14.25
N ASP A 628 -7.38 21.50 14.54
CA ASP A 628 -6.48 22.22 15.44
C ASP A 628 -6.81 21.91 16.90
N VAL A 629 -5.78 21.67 17.71
CA VAL A 629 -5.95 21.29 19.12
C VAL A 629 -5.19 22.23 20.02
N THR A 630 -5.91 22.91 20.93
CA THR A 630 -5.32 23.77 21.94
C THR A 630 -5.39 23.12 23.32
N ARG A 631 -4.30 23.19 24.09
CA ARG A 631 -4.15 22.64 25.44
C ARG A 631 -3.53 23.64 26.41
N ASP A 632 -3.98 23.58 27.66
CA ASP A 632 -3.36 24.34 28.73
C ASP A 632 -2.00 23.73 29.11
N VAL A 633 -1.02 24.60 29.31
CA VAL A 633 0.33 24.23 29.69
C VAL A 633 0.46 24.33 31.22
N PRO A 634 1.02 23.31 31.89
CA PRO A 634 1.25 23.40 33.35
C PRO A 634 2.13 24.60 33.73
N GLU A 635 1.84 25.23 34.85
CA GLU A 635 2.50 26.46 35.33
C GLU A 635 4.02 26.39 35.24
N LYS A 636 4.60 25.27 35.67
CA LYS A 636 6.07 25.06 35.67
C LYS A 636 6.72 25.11 34.28
N TYR A 637 5.93 25.07 33.20
CA TYR A 637 6.40 25.04 31.81
C TYR A 637 5.97 26.27 31.00
N LYS A 638 5.32 27.25 31.56
CA LYS A 638 4.82 28.42 30.82
C LYS A 638 5.91 29.22 30.13
N GLU A 639 7.12 29.19 30.64
CA GLU A 639 8.28 29.86 30.05
C GLU A 639 8.91 29.12 28.87
N ARG A 640 8.47 27.86 28.58
CA ARG A 640 8.93 27.11 27.40
C ARG A 640 8.30 27.71 26.15
N LYS A 641 9.03 27.62 25.03
CA LYS A 641 8.55 28.15 23.73
C LYS A 641 7.65 27.19 22.98
N VAL A 642 7.94 25.88 23.10
CA VAL A 642 7.22 24.84 22.40
C VAL A 642 6.87 23.68 23.31
N ALA A 643 5.80 22.96 22.93
CA ALA A 643 5.47 21.63 23.43
C ALA A 643 5.17 20.70 22.27
N TYR A 644 5.13 19.41 22.53
CA TYR A 644 4.97 18.36 21.52
C TYR A 644 3.65 17.62 21.70
N ILE A 645 3.10 17.14 20.58
CA ILE A 645 2.00 16.20 20.57
C ILE A 645 2.53 14.85 20.08
N CYS A 646 2.16 13.80 20.81
CA CYS A 646 2.73 12.47 20.63
C CYS A 646 1.65 11.44 20.36
N VAL A 647 2.01 10.39 19.62
CA VAL A 647 1.25 9.14 19.45
C VAL A 647 1.98 8.01 20.16
N PHE A 648 1.27 6.91 20.42
CA PHE A 648 1.84 5.77 21.13
C PHE A 648 2.53 4.81 20.17
N ASP A 649 3.79 4.50 20.42
CA ASP A 649 4.51 3.34 19.91
C ASP A 649 4.38 2.18 20.91
N ASN A 650 4.95 1.02 20.62
CA ASN A 650 4.83 -0.20 21.42
C ASN A 650 4.86 -0.01 22.94
N ARG A 651 5.66 0.92 23.45
CA ARG A 651 5.84 1.12 24.90
C ARG A 651 5.96 2.57 25.32
N GLU A 652 6.13 3.47 24.38
CA GLU A 652 6.43 4.87 24.62
C GLU A 652 5.60 5.80 23.73
N TRP A 653 5.59 7.07 24.12
CA TRP A 653 5.00 8.12 23.32
C TRP A 653 6.05 8.75 22.40
N VAL A 654 5.72 8.92 21.13
CA VAL A 654 6.61 9.45 20.10
C VAL A 654 6.09 10.80 19.61
N PRO A 655 6.89 11.86 19.64
CA PRO A 655 6.51 13.17 19.13
C PRO A 655 6.29 13.14 17.62
N VAL A 656 5.12 13.63 17.18
CA VAL A 656 4.75 13.69 15.75
C VAL A 656 4.53 15.10 15.24
N HIS A 657 4.31 16.06 16.15
CA HIS A 657 4.22 17.49 15.83
C HIS A 657 4.56 18.34 17.05
N TYR A 658 4.78 19.63 16.83
CA TYR A 658 5.00 20.60 17.89
C TYR A 658 4.01 21.77 17.77
N GLY A 659 3.80 22.48 18.86
CA GLY A 659 3.03 23.71 18.90
C GLY A 659 3.75 24.78 19.70
N LYS A 660 3.48 26.04 19.38
CA LYS A 660 4.00 27.20 20.14
C LYS A 660 3.17 27.44 21.39
N ILE A 661 3.84 27.79 22.46
CA ILE A 661 3.21 28.17 23.71
C ILE A 661 3.02 29.70 23.70
N ILE A 662 1.75 30.11 23.78
CA ILE A 662 1.34 31.52 23.86
C ILE A 662 0.34 31.64 25.00
N ASP A 663 0.57 32.57 25.93
CA ASP A 663 -0.30 32.81 27.07
C ASP A 663 -0.67 31.57 27.88
N GLY A 664 0.31 30.67 28.09
CA GLY A 664 0.12 29.43 28.84
C GLY A 664 -0.69 28.34 28.13
N LYS A 665 -0.90 28.48 26.82
CA LYS A 665 -1.57 27.49 25.99
C LYS A 665 -0.66 27.09 24.84
N VAL A 666 -0.76 25.84 24.43
CA VAL A 666 -0.12 25.31 23.22
C VAL A 666 -1.16 24.92 22.20
N THR A 667 -0.98 25.32 20.95
CA THR A 667 -1.85 24.93 19.83
C THR A 667 -1.08 24.08 18.84
N PHE A 668 -1.62 22.90 18.53
CA PHE A 668 -1.13 21.98 17.51
C PHE A 668 -2.04 22.07 16.29
N LEU A 669 -1.47 22.51 15.18
CA LEU A 669 -2.23 22.76 13.96
C LEU A 669 -2.38 21.50 13.13
N LYS A 670 -3.53 21.37 12.43
CA LYS A 670 -3.77 20.39 11.36
C LYS A 670 -3.53 18.94 11.79
N MET A 671 -4.01 18.56 12.97
CA MET A 671 -3.84 17.20 13.49
C MET A 671 -4.78 16.21 12.80
N GLY A 672 -4.27 15.00 12.50
CA GLY A 672 -5.06 13.94 11.93
C GLY A 672 -6.15 13.45 12.88
N ARG A 673 -7.34 13.15 12.32
CA ARG A 673 -8.50 12.67 13.07
C ARG A 673 -8.44 11.17 13.30
N ASN A 674 -9.28 10.66 14.17
CA ASN A 674 -9.39 9.26 14.60
C ASN A 674 -8.12 8.70 15.26
N VAL A 675 -7.28 9.54 15.85
CA VAL A 675 -6.00 9.17 16.48
C VAL A 675 -6.02 9.56 17.96
N MET A 676 -5.39 8.72 18.79
CA MET A 676 -5.16 8.97 20.21
C MET A 676 -3.84 9.72 20.41
N TYR A 677 -3.88 10.82 21.13
CA TYR A 677 -2.75 11.69 21.38
C TYR A 677 -2.49 11.92 22.86
N VAL A 678 -1.26 12.34 23.18
CA VAL A 678 -0.90 12.96 24.45
C VAL A 678 -0.02 14.18 24.19
N THR A 679 -0.15 15.20 25.02
CA THR A 679 0.77 16.34 25.02
C THR A 679 1.99 16.06 25.88
N ALA A 680 3.15 16.57 25.48
CA ALA A 680 4.40 16.32 26.18
C ALA A 680 5.42 17.46 26.01
N PHE A 681 6.38 17.49 26.90
CA PHE A 681 7.68 18.16 26.71
C PHE A 681 8.75 17.14 26.34
N TYR A 682 9.85 17.60 25.80
CA TYR A 682 11.00 16.76 25.50
C TYR A 682 12.20 17.25 26.34
N GLU A 683 12.68 16.40 27.25
CA GLU A 683 13.72 16.75 28.22
C GLU A 683 14.75 15.63 28.29
N ASN A 684 16.02 15.99 28.16
CA ASN A 684 17.14 15.07 28.28
C ASN A 684 16.95 13.79 27.42
N GLY A 685 16.45 13.95 26.19
CA GLY A 685 16.22 12.83 25.26
C GLY A 685 14.96 12.02 25.55
N ARG A 686 14.07 12.47 26.44
CA ARG A 686 12.86 11.73 26.83
C ARG A 686 11.59 12.56 26.67
N VAL A 687 10.52 11.89 26.34
CA VAL A 687 9.16 12.45 26.32
C VAL A 687 8.63 12.52 27.75
N VAL A 688 8.20 13.69 28.17
CA VAL A 688 7.61 13.97 29.50
C VAL A 688 6.16 14.41 29.28
N PRO A 689 5.19 13.48 29.33
CA PRO A 689 3.80 13.80 29.10
C PRO A 689 3.20 14.72 30.14
N PHE A 690 2.23 15.52 29.73
CA PHE A 690 1.38 16.30 30.65
C PHE A 690 -0.08 16.25 30.18
N GLY A 691 -1.02 16.39 31.12
CA GLY A 691 -2.44 16.28 30.85
C GLY A 691 -2.90 14.84 30.60
N ASP A 692 -4.18 14.70 30.30
CA ASP A 692 -4.78 13.43 29.94
C ASP A 692 -4.63 13.15 28.44
N PRO A 693 -4.52 11.88 28.04
CA PRO A 693 -4.65 11.50 26.64
C PRO A 693 -6.00 11.93 26.09
N PHE A 694 -6.05 12.20 24.80
CA PHE A 694 -7.28 12.59 24.14
C PHE A 694 -7.36 11.98 22.75
N HIS A 695 -8.57 11.76 22.32
CA HIS A 695 -8.90 11.27 21.00
C HIS A 695 -9.52 12.40 20.17
N ILE A 696 -9.02 12.62 18.97
CA ILE A 696 -9.69 13.45 17.98
C ILE A 696 -10.64 12.56 17.21
N LEU A 697 -11.93 12.72 17.37
CA LEU A 697 -12.95 11.93 16.72
C LEU A 697 -12.98 12.18 15.19
N PRO A 698 -13.62 11.33 14.39
CA PRO A 698 -13.74 11.54 12.94
C PRO A 698 -14.41 12.88 12.55
N ASP A 699 -15.33 13.41 13.37
CA ASP A 699 -15.99 14.70 13.18
C ASP A 699 -15.13 15.90 13.63
N GLY A 700 -13.91 15.67 14.13
CA GLY A 700 -13.00 16.68 14.65
C GLY A 700 -13.20 17.02 16.13
N THR A 701 -14.22 16.45 16.79
CA THR A 701 -14.42 16.66 18.25
C THR A 701 -13.26 16.07 19.05
N VAL A 702 -12.78 16.81 20.03
CA VAL A 702 -11.69 16.39 20.92
C VAL A 702 -12.25 15.83 22.22
N LYS A 703 -12.03 14.54 22.47
CA LYS A 703 -12.51 13.83 23.66
C LYS A 703 -11.34 13.41 24.55
N ASN A 704 -11.28 13.94 25.78
CA ASN A 704 -10.30 13.49 26.76
C ASN A 704 -10.61 12.07 27.24
N VAL A 705 -9.57 11.29 27.48
CA VAL A 705 -9.67 9.93 28.03
C VAL A 705 -9.19 9.96 29.47
N HIS A 706 -10.12 9.88 30.39
CA HIS A 706 -9.87 9.95 31.83
C HIS A 706 -10.43 8.70 32.52
N ALA A 707 -9.59 7.97 33.25
CA ALA A 707 -10.02 6.78 33.95
C ALA A 707 -10.95 7.12 35.14
N ASP A 708 -12.17 6.59 35.09
CA ASP A 708 -13.10 6.73 36.21
C ASP A 708 -12.83 5.65 37.26
N VAL A 709 -12.12 6.06 38.30
CA VAL A 709 -11.75 5.16 39.42
C VAL A 709 -12.90 4.86 40.36
N LYS A 710 -14.00 5.63 40.29
CA LYS A 710 -15.21 5.42 41.13
C LYS A 710 -16.11 4.36 40.52
N HIS A 711 -16.28 4.36 39.21
CA HIS A 711 -17.07 3.37 38.51
C HIS A 711 -16.16 2.24 38.01
N LYS A 712 -16.41 1.03 38.44
CA LYS A 712 -15.61 -0.16 38.16
C LYS A 712 -16.29 -1.03 37.12
N CYS A 713 -15.49 -1.62 36.25
CA CYS A 713 -15.95 -2.58 35.25
C CYS A 713 -15.13 -3.88 35.31
N THR A 714 -15.57 -4.87 34.60
CA THR A 714 -14.82 -6.10 34.36
C THR A 714 -14.29 -6.04 32.92
N LEU A 715 -12.98 -6.19 32.77
CA LEU A 715 -12.33 -6.29 31.47
C LEU A 715 -12.17 -7.76 31.08
N ASN A 716 -12.64 -8.12 29.88
CA ASN A 716 -12.39 -9.43 29.27
C ASN A 716 -11.41 -9.19 28.11
N LEU A 717 -10.13 -9.45 28.35
CA LEU A 717 -9.07 -9.15 27.41
C LEU A 717 -8.66 -10.41 26.65
N THR A 718 -8.62 -10.32 25.33
CA THR A 718 -8.28 -11.44 24.44
C THR A 718 -6.94 -11.28 23.75
N ARG A 719 -6.45 -10.03 23.67
CA ARG A 719 -5.22 -9.69 22.95
C ARG A 719 -4.44 -8.57 23.67
N LYS A 720 -3.12 -8.48 23.39
CA LYS A 720 -2.27 -7.36 23.82
C LYS A 720 -1.95 -6.36 22.69
N TYR A 721 -2.28 -6.71 21.45
CA TYR A 721 -2.04 -5.94 20.26
C TYR A 721 -3.11 -6.26 19.21
N PRO A 722 -3.61 -5.28 18.43
CA PRO A 722 -4.65 -5.54 17.43
C PRO A 722 -4.12 -6.29 16.21
N PHE A 723 -5.01 -6.89 15.42
CA PHE A 723 -4.69 -7.24 14.05
C PHE A 723 -4.63 -5.99 13.18
N PHE A 724 -3.71 -5.96 12.23
CA PHE A 724 -3.55 -4.86 11.28
C PHE A 724 -3.59 -5.29 9.82
N GLY A 725 -4.11 -4.42 8.95
CA GLY A 725 -4.06 -4.57 7.51
C GLY A 725 -4.62 -5.91 7.05
N ALA A 726 -3.85 -6.63 6.25
CA ALA A 726 -4.24 -7.95 5.75
C ALA A 726 -4.49 -9.00 6.85
N GLN A 727 -4.04 -8.79 8.08
CA GLN A 727 -4.27 -9.73 9.18
C GLN A 727 -5.73 -9.78 9.62
N ASP A 728 -6.47 -8.67 9.55
CA ASP A 728 -7.92 -8.69 9.77
C ASP A 728 -8.63 -9.65 8.81
N PHE A 729 -8.10 -9.78 7.60
CA PHE A 729 -8.61 -10.69 6.61
C PHE A 729 -8.51 -12.17 7.04
N PHE A 730 -7.49 -12.54 7.81
CA PHE A 730 -7.35 -13.92 8.31
C PHE A 730 -8.42 -14.30 9.33
N ASN A 731 -9.07 -13.33 9.98
CA ASN A 731 -10.16 -13.60 10.92
C ASN A 731 -11.37 -14.27 10.24
N PHE A 732 -11.54 -14.07 8.93
CA PHE A 732 -12.64 -14.62 8.15
C PHE A 732 -12.30 -15.92 7.44
N ARG A 733 -11.01 -16.27 7.35
CA ARG A 733 -10.52 -17.37 6.51
C ARG A 733 -11.01 -18.75 6.91
N MET A 734 -11.35 -18.96 8.18
CA MET A 734 -11.87 -20.23 8.68
C MET A 734 -13.40 -20.32 8.70
N MET A 735 -14.10 -19.20 8.48
CA MET A 735 -15.56 -19.18 8.47
C MET A 735 -16.11 -20.07 7.37
N ARG A 736 -17.05 -20.97 7.67
CA ARG A 736 -17.56 -22.08 6.84
C ARG A 736 -16.60 -23.26 6.69
N GLY A 737 -15.55 -23.35 7.51
CA GLY A 737 -14.65 -24.49 7.57
C GLY A 737 -15.34 -25.71 8.20
N GLN A 738 -14.96 -26.90 7.75
CA GLN A 738 -15.55 -28.17 8.23
C GLN A 738 -14.46 -29.01 8.89
N PHE A 739 -14.75 -29.51 10.10
CA PHE A 739 -13.95 -30.53 10.75
C PHE A 739 -14.69 -31.86 10.59
N GLN A 740 -14.04 -32.85 9.97
CA GLN A 740 -14.73 -34.05 9.51
C GLN A 740 -14.03 -35.30 9.94
N GLY A 741 -14.84 -36.35 10.25
CA GLY A 741 -14.42 -37.70 10.41
C GLY A 741 -14.83 -38.58 9.20
N SER A 742 -14.00 -39.57 8.86
CA SER A 742 -14.30 -40.54 7.78
C SER A 742 -13.63 -41.89 8.05
N ASN A 743 -14.20 -42.94 7.48
CA ASN A 743 -13.59 -44.26 7.42
C ASN A 743 -13.10 -44.61 5.98
N THR A 744 -13.31 -43.73 5.02
CA THR A 744 -12.79 -43.87 3.65
C THR A 744 -11.65 -42.85 3.41
N ALA A 745 -10.56 -43.27 2.78
CA ALA A 745 -9.36 -42.45 2.62
C ALA A 745 -9.57 -41.23 1.71
N ASP A 746 -10.52 -41.31 0.80
CA ASP A 746 -10.90 -40.27 -0.15
C ASP A 746 -11.93 -39.29 0.41
N PHE A 747 -12.37 -39.52 1.66
CA PHE A 747 -13.45 -38.75 2.30
C PHE A 747 -14.76 -38.73 1.49
N SER A 748 -15.03 -39.77 0.70
CA SER A 748 -16.29 -39.91 -0.03
C SER A 748 -17.51 -40.05 0.87
N LYS A 749 -17.31 -40.55 2.11
CA LYS A 749 -18.31 -40.56 3.17
C LYS A 749 -17.76 -39.89 4.40
N THR A 750 -18.32 -38.75 4.77
CA THR A 750 -17.88 -37.92 5.89
C THR A 750 -18.98 -37.69 6.90
N THR A 751 -18.61 -37.51 8.15
CA THR A 751 -19.44 -36.92 9.22
C THR A 751 -18.83 -35.61 9.63
N ASP A 752 -19.62 -34.54 9.64
CA ASP A 752 -19.18 -33.25 10.18
C ASP A 752 -19.14 -33.30 11.69
N LEU A 753 -17.93 -33.19 12.25
CA LEU A 753 -17.69 -33.14 13.71
C LEU A 753 -17.93 -31.70 14.20
N LEU A 754 -17.65 -30.71 13.36
CA LEU A 754 -17.92 -29.31 13.59
C LEU A 754 -18.00 -28.59 12.25
N TYR A 755 -19.06 -27.79 12.07
CA TYR A 755 -19.13 -26.74 11.05
C TYR A 755 -18.85 -25.41 11.74
N PHE A 756 -17.71 -24.79 11.41
CA PHE A 756 -17.27 -23.55 12.03
C PHE A 756 -17.70 -22.35 11.22
N ASN A 757 -18.59 -21.51 11.74
CA ASN A 757 -19.15 -20.35 11.06
C ASN A 757 -19.05 -19.07 11.89
N GLU A 758 -17.89 -18.81 12.46
CA GLU A 758 -17.61 -17.64 13.27
C GLU A 758 -16.40 -16.87 12.72
N VAL A 759 -16.39 -15.56 12.97
CA VAL A 759 -15.22 -14.71 12.73
C VAL A 759 -14.23 -14.95 13.87
N THR A 760 -13.00 -15.31 13.52
CA THR A 760 -11.98 -15.60 14.54
C THR A 760 -11.35 -14.32 15.10
N ASN A 761 -10.76 -14.41 16.28
CA ASN A 761 -9.97 -13.35 16.91
C ASN A 761 -8.46 -13.69 16.99
N GLY A 762 -8.04 -14.79 16.32
CA GLY A 762 -6.67 -15.29 16.35
C GLY A 762 -6.31 -16.08 17.63
N GLY A 763 -7.22 -16.27 18.57
CA GLY A 763 -7.02 -17.08 19.77
C GLY A 763 -7.37 -18.55 19.57
N TRP A 764 -7.21 -19.35 20.63
CA TRP A 764 -7.61 -20.74 20.66
C TRP A 764 -9.13 -20.90 20.68
N TYR A 765 -9.63 -21.87 19.91
CA TYR A 765 -11.02 -22.32 19.89
C TYR A 765 -11.09 -23.77 20.34
N GLU A 766 -12.04 -24.09 21.19
CA GLU A 766 -12.26 -25.42 21.68
C GLU A 766 -13.75 -25.75 21.64
N PHE A 767 -14.10 -26.90 21.04
CA PHE A 767 -15.48 -27.36 20.89
C PHE A 767 -15.64 -28.80 21.31
N PRO A 768 -16.68 -29.14 22.07
CA PRO A 768 -17.06 -30.52 22.30
C PRO A 768 -17.59 -31.11 20.99
N VAL A 769 -17.33 -32.37 20.74
CA VAL A 769 -17.87 -33.16 19.66
C VAL A 769 -18.91 -34.11 20.20
N THR A 770 -20.14 -34.00 19.74
CA THR A 770 -21.27 -34.83 20.21
C THR A 770 -21.44 -36.12 19.44
N ASP A 771 -20.81 -36.25 18.30
CA ASP A 771 -20.81 -37.47 17.50
C ASP A 771 -20.06 -38.60 18.20
N THR A 772 -20.65 -39.81 18.27
CA THR A 772 -20.08 -40.96 18.92
C THR A 772 -19.41 -41.92 17.94
N GLY A 773 -19.35 -41.58 16.66
CA GLY A 773 -18.69 -42.41 15.66
C GLY A 773 -17.19 -42.54 15.87
N LYS A 774 -16.63 -43.66 15.39
CA LYS A 774 -15.17 -43.88 15.38
C LYS A 774 -14.67 -43.76 13.97
N TYR A 775 -13.64 -42.92 13.79
CA TYR A 775 -13.10 -42.54 12.49
C TYR A 775 -11.62 -42.88 12.38
N ARG A 776 -11.24 -43.36 11.18
CA ARG A 776 -9.84 -43.62 10.82
C ARG A 776 -9.15 -42.41 10.22
N TYR A 777 -9.91 -41.51 9.63
CA TYR A 777 -9.42 -40.27 8.99
C TYR A 777 -10.13 -39.09 9.59
N LEU A 778 -9.35 -38.09 10.01
CA LEU A 778 -9.84 -36.84 10.59
C LEU A 778 -9.27 -35.69 9.78
N ARG A 779 -10.07 -34.69 9.43
CA ARG A 779 -9.55 -33.51 8.73
C ARG A 779 -10.23 -32.21 9.12
N TYR A 780 -9.53 -31.11 8.92
CA TYR A 780 -10.09 -29.79 8.67
C TYR A 780 -10.11 -29.56 7.17
N LYS A 781 -11.28 -29.28 6.61
CA LYS A 781 -11.48 -28.86 5.22
C LYS A 781 -11.74 -27.37 5.22
N SER A 782 -10.86 -26.63 4.56
CA SER A 782 -11.00 -25.18 4.48
C SER A 782 -12.16 -24.78 3.56
N PRO A 783 -12.80 -23.63 3.82
CA PRO A 783 -13.75 -23.07 2.86
C PRO A 783 -13.03 -22.65 1.59
N ASN A 784 -13.76 -22.54 0.49
CA ASN A 784 -13.22 -22.00 -0.74
C ASN A 784 -12.79 -20.54 -0.54
N GLY A 785 -11.71 -20.13 -1.19
CA GLY A 785 -11.12 -18.79 -1.05
C GLY A 785 -10.17 -18.62 0.16
N SER A 786 -9.96 -19.65 0.97
CA SER A 786 -9.31 -19.47 2.27
C SER A 786 -7.82 -19.86 2.34
N TYR A 787 -7.29 -20.61 1.39
CA TYR A 787 -5.90 -21.10 1.43
C TYR A 787 -5.55 -21.98 2.65
N GLY A 788 -6.53 -22.48 3.41
CA GLY A 788 -6.32 -23.28 4.61
C GLY A 788 -6.26 -22.44 5.90
N ASN A 789 -5.25 -21.61 6.08
CA ASN A 789 -5.08 -20.60 7.15
C ASN A 789 -5.37 -21.11 8.58
N ILE A 790 -4.90 -22.31 8.93
CA ILE A 790 -4.96 -22.87 10.27
C ILE A 790 -3.53 -23.09 10.79
N ASN A 791 -3.26 -22.71 12.04
CA ASN A 791 -1.93 -22.84 12.62
C ASN A 791 -1.77 -24.12 13.45
N GLU A 792 -2.76 -24.48 14.29
CA GLU A 792 -2.72 -25.72 15.06
C GLU A 792 -4.08 -26.38 15.10
N LEU A 793 -4.11 -27.73 15.14
CA LEU A 793 -5.30 -28.55 15.23
C LEU A 793 -5.07 -29.77 16.11
N TRP A 794 -5.89 -29.93 17.15
CA TRP A 794 -5.85 -31.06 18.03
C TRP A 794 -7.22 -31.73 18.14
N PHE A 795 -7.25 -33.05 17.99
CA PHE A 795 -8.42 -33.90 18.26
C PHE A 795 -8.17 -34.65 19.55
N PHE A 796 -9.19 -34.81 20.39
CA PHE A 796 -9.09 -35.48 21.65
C PHE A 796 -10.01 -36.73 21.70
N ASP A 797 -9.53 -37.81 22.28
CA ASP A 797 -10.28 -39.06 22.43
C ASP A 797 -11.12 -39.09 23.75
N GLU A 798 -11.79 -40.22 23.99
CA GLU A 798 -12.66 -40.42 25.14
C GLU A 798 -11.96 -40.29 26.52
N LYS A 799 -10.61 -40.43 26.53
CA LYS A 799 -9.80 -40.27 27.75
C LYS A 799 -9.30 -38.83 27.91
N GLY A 800 -9.57 -37.95 26.94
CA GLY A 800 -9.05 -36.60 26.91
C GLY A 800 -7.60 -36.52 26.39
N ASP A 801 -7.07 -37.61 25.85
CA ASP A 801 -5.74 -37.66 25.24
C ASP A 801 -5.77 -37.12 23.81
N THR A 802 -4.71 -36.40 23.42
CA THR A 802 -4.56 -35.90 22.02
C THR A 802 -4.40 -37.08 21.07
N ILE A 803 -5.25 -37.15 20.06
CA ILE A 803 -5.21 -38.15 19.00
C ILE A 803 -4.02 -37.85 18.09
N LYS A 804 -3.15 -38.87 17.90
CA LYS A 804 -1.99 -38.79 17.00
C LYS A 804 -2.19 -39.73 15.82
N GLY A 805 -1.64 -39.38 14.67
CA GLY A 805 -1.69 -40.17 13.43
C GLY A 805 -0.69 -39.66 12.40
N ASP A 806 -0.68 -40.28 11.23
CA ASP A 806 0.09 -39.80 10.10
C ASP A 806 -0.59 -38.54 9.54
N ILE A 807 0.20 -37.50 9.30
CA ILE A 807 -0.32 -36.25 8.75
C ILE A 807 -0.66 -36.44 7.28
N ILE A 808 -1.88 -36.11 6.93
CA ILE A 808 -2.41 -36.19 5.56
C ILE A 808 -3.04 -34.85 5.16
N GLY A 809 -3.10 -34.56 3.86
CA GLY A 809 -3.71 -33.34 3.37
C GLY A 809 -3.24 -32.96 1.98
N THR A 810 -3.73 -31.82 1.52
CA THR A 810 -3.22 -31.19 0.31
C THR A 810 -1.85 -30.55 0.59
N GLU A 811 -1.04 -30.40 -0.43
CA GLU A 811 0.26 -29.75 -0.29
C GLU A 811 0.10 -28.24 -0.05
N GLY A 812 0.96 -27.69 0.79
CA GLY A 812 1.07 -26.27 1.05
C GLY A 812 2.21 -25.62 0.29
N VAL A 813 2.34 -24.30 0.46
CA VAL A 813 3.54 -23.56 0.03
C VAL A 813 4.75 -23.95 0.90
N ASP A 814 5.97 -23.71 0.42
CA ASP A 814 7.21 -24.10 1.11
C ASP A 814 7.30 -23.62 2.55
N TRP A 815 6.82 -22.41 2.82
CA TRP A 815 6.82 -21.83 4.17
C TRP A 815 5.59 -22.20 5.01
N GLY A 816 4.59 -22.89 4.44
CA GLY A 816 3.34 -23.27 5.09
C GLY A 816 2.89 -24.70 4.75
N PRO A 817 3.74 -25.74 4.88
CA PRO A 817 3.34 -27.12 4.61
C PRO A 817 2.37 -27.64 5.67
N LYS A 818 1.62 -28.70 5.34
CA LYS A 818 0.57 -29.29 6.19
C LYS A 818 1.08 -29.80 7.56
N GLU A 819 2.36 -30.14 7.64
CA GLU A 819 3.00 -30.64 8.86
C GLU A 819 3.01 -29.58 9.97
N ARG A 820 2.99 -28.29 9.60
CA ARG A 820 3.01 -27.17 10.56
C ARG A 820 1.72 -27.02 11.38
N VAL A 821 0.66 -27.71 11.01
CA VAL A 821 -0.60 -27.70 11.80
C VAL A 821 -0.50 -28.58 13.04
N PHE A 822 0.54 -29.38 13.17
CA PHE A 822 0.74 -30.33 14.26
C PHE A 822 2.14 -30.23 14.90
N ASP A 823 2.82 -29.11 14.74
CA ASP A 823 4.19 -28.89 15.22
C ASP A 823 4.28 -28.26 16.62
N ASN A 824 3.13 -27.92 17.21
CA ASN A 824 2.97 -27.21 18.48
C ASN A 824 3.57 -25.80 18.48
N ASN A 825 3.64 -25.15 17.33
CA ASN A 825 4.08 -23.77 17.20
C ASN A 825 2.96 -22.90 16.62
N ILE A 826 2.29 -22.15 17.46
CA ILE A 826 1.14 -21.32 17.08
C ILE A 826 1.46 -20.21 16.05
N LEU A 827 2.73 -19.92 15.78
CA LEU A 827 3.17 -18.92 14.79
C LEU A 827 3.45 -19.52 13.41
N THR A 828 3.43 -20.85 13.30
CA THR A 828 3.53 -21.57 12.04
C THR A 828 2.17 -22.16 11.67
N GLY A 829 1.93 -22.44 10.41
CA GLY A 829 0.65 -23.01 10.02
C GLY A 829 0.59 -23.40 8.56
N PHE A 830 -0.54 -23.92 8.17
CA PHE A 830 -0.82 -24.38 6.83
C PHE A 830 -1.26 -23.24 5.93
N GLN A 831 -0.62 -23.14 4.77
CA GLN A 831 -1.00 -22.25 3.68
C GLN A 831 -1.05 -23.02 2.39
N GLY A 832 -2.24 -23.21 1.84
CA GLY A 832 -2.43 -23.88 0.56
C GLY A 832 -1.84 -23.08 -0.62
N ILE A 833 -1.53 -23.77 -1.70
CA ILE A 833 -0.93 -23.19 -2.91
C ILE A 833 -1.95 -22.41 -3.77
N SER A 834 -3.24 -22.55 -3.50
CA SER A 834 -4.35 -21.90 -4.21
C SER A 834 -5.47 -21.55 -3.22
N PRO A 835 -6.45 -20.74 -3.60
CA PRO A 835 -7.53 -20.36 -2.70
C PRO A 835 -8.48 -21.50 -2.32
N ASP A 836 -8.59 -22.55 -3.14
CA ASP A 836 -9.65 -23.56 -3.01
C ASP A 836 -9.14 -24.99 -2.85
N GLY A 837 -9.98 -25.84 -2.27
CA GLY A 837 -9.81 -27.29 -2.25
C GLY A 837 -8.81 -27.82 -1.22
N HIS A 838 -8.41 -26.99 -0.24
CA HIS A 838 -7.40 -27.36 0.74
C HIS A 838 -7.99 -28.02 1.99
N TRP A 839 -7.26 -28.98 2.50
CA TRP A 839 -7.57 -29.67 3.73
C TRP A 839 -6.31 -30.25 4.36
N VAL A 840 -6.33 -30.44 5.68
CA VAL A 840 -5.24 -31.04 6.46
C VAL A 840 -5.82 -31.88 7.57
N GLY A 841 -5.17 -32.98 7.91
CA GLY A 841 -5.71 -33.90 8.91
C GLY A 841 -4.80 -35.05 9.29
N LEU A 842 -5.38 -36.09 9.90
CA LEU A 842 -4.69 -37.25 10.43
C LEU A 842 -5.28 -38.55 9.86
N ARG A 843 -4.40 -39.53 9.55
CA ARG A 843 -4.72 -40.91 9.32
C ARG A 843 -4.35 -41.71 10.58
N LEU A 844 -5.33 -42.37 11.19
CA LEU A 844 -5.14 -43.12 12.41
C LEU A 844 -4.85 -44.59 12.12
N LYS A 845 -4.04 -45.24 12.95
CA LYS A 845 -3.82 -46.70 12.86
C LYS A 845 -5.10 -47.49 13.15
N THR A 846 -5.88 -47.02 14.10
CA THR A 846 -7.18 -47.61 14.47
C THR A 846 -8.23 -46.51 14.57
N PRO A 847 -9.49 -46.77 14.17
CA PRO A 847 -10.56 -45.78 14.30
C PRO A 847 -10.75 -45.36 15.78
N LYS A 848 -10.86 -44.03 16.01
CA LYS A 848 -11.11 -43.47 17.34
C LYS A 848 -12.33 -42.58 17.32
N GLN A 849 -13.01 -42.46 18.45
CA GLN A 849 -14.02 -41.46 18.69
C GLN A 849 -13.30 -40.14 19.03
N VAL A 850 -13.83 -39.04 18.47
CA VAL A 850 -13.40 -37.68 18.81
C VAL A 850 -14.45 -37.10 19.76
N THR A 851 -14.03 -36.69 20.95
CA THR A 851 -14.94 -36.09 21.96
C THR A 851 -14.80 -34.60 22.05
N LYS A 852 -13.68 -34.07 21.56
CA LYS A 852 -13.37 -32.64 21.57
C LYS A 852 -12.37 -32.35 20.46
N LEU A 853 -12.46 -31.17 19.88
CA LEU A 853 -11.45 -30.60 19.00
C LEU A 853 -11.02 -29.22 19.49
N ARG A 854 -9.76 -28.88 19.24
CA ARG A 854 -9.18 -27.60 19.57
C ARG A 854 -8.31 -27.13 18.42
N PHE A 855 -8.45 -25.87 18.05
CA PHE A 855 -7.63 -25.29 16.97
C PHE A 855 -7.31 -23.83 17.23
N ILE A 856 -6.28 -23.34 16.56
CA ILE A 856 -5.98 -21.93 16.50
C ILE A 856 -5.89 -21.53 15.02
N PRO A 857 -6.62 -20.46 14.61
CA PRO A 857 -6.50 -19.91 13.27
C PRO A 857 -5.13 -19.26 13.08
N ARG A 858 -4.84 -18.79 11.89
CA ARG A 858 -3.66 -17.98 11.67
C ARG A 858 -3.63 -16.81 12.65
N ASN A 859 -2.51 -16.64 13.34
CA ASN A 859 -2.35 -15.60 14.34
C ASN A 859 -0.95 -14.95 14.27
N ASP A 860 -0.79 -13.89 15.04
CA ASP A 860 0.40 -13.05 15.12
C ASP A 860 1.14 -13.15 16.46
N GLY A 861 0.77 -14.10 17.33
CA GLY A 861 1.35 -14.27 18.65
C GLY A 861 0.92 -13.21 19.68
N ASN A 862 -0.08 -12.38 19.37
CA ASN A 862 -0.54 -11.31 20.24
C ASN A 862 -1.82 -11.64 21.04
N CYS A 863 -2.30 -12.88 20.95
CA CYS A 863 -3.41 -13.39 21.75
C CYS A 863 -2.98 -13.71 23.19
N ILE A 864 -3.95 -13.85 24.09
CA ILE A 864 -3.67 -14.33 25.43
C ILE A 864 -3.30 -15.82 25.37
N GLU A 865 -2.13 -16.15 25.92
CA GLU A 865 -1.64 -17.52 26.00
C GLU A 865 -1.67 -18.03 27.44
N VAL A 866 -2.21 -19.25 27.61
CA VAL A 866 -2.27 -19.89 28.91
C VAL A 866 -0.86 -20.16 29.45
N GLY A 867 -0.61 -19.77 30.68
CA GLY A 867 0.70 -19.90 31.33
C GLY A 867 1.55 -18.63 31.30
N ASP A 868 1.32 -17.70 30.37
CA ASP A 868 2.03 -16.44 30.32
C ASP A 868 1.60 -15.47 31.43
N LYS A 869 2.52 -14.60 31.83
CA LYS A 869 2.31 -13.56 32.84
C LYS A 869 2.02 -12.23 32.17
N TYR A 870 0.91 -11.63 32.52
CA TYR A 870 0.45 -10.35 31.96
C TYR A 870 0.38 -9.27 33.04
N GLU A 871 0.68 -8.03 32.64
CA GLU A 871 0.52 -6.83 33.44
C GLU A 871 -0.42 -5.85 32.75
N LEU A 872 -1.53 -5.49 33.39
CA LEU A 872 -2.41 -4.43 32.93
C LEU A 872 -1.99 -3.12 33.59
N VAL A 873 -1.70 -2.12 32.76
CA VAL A 873 -1.46 -0.74 33.20
C VAL A 873 -2.53 0.19 32.64
N TYR A 874 -2.76 1.32 33.35
CA TYR A 874 -3.64 2.39 32.86
C TYR A 874 -2.99 3.75 33.01
N TRP A 875 -3.43 4.69 32.20
CA TRP A 875 -2.94 6.04 32.27
C TRP A 875 -3.55 6.82 33.44
N LYS A 876 -2.71 7.47 34.23
CA LYS A 876 -3.14 8.32 35.35
C LYS A 876 -2.10 9.40 35.62
N ASN A 877 -2.53 10.68 35.58
CA ASN A 877 -1.70 11.84 35.94
C ASN A 877 -0.33 11.85 35.22
N GLY A 878 -0.35 11.70 33.88
CA GLY A 878 0.86 11.76 33.06
C GLY A 878 1.75 10.51 33.09
N ASN A 879 1.30 9.40 33.68
CA ASN A 879 2.10 8.17 33.82
C ASN A 879 1.26 6.89 33.74
N TRP A 880 1.91 5.81 33.38
CA TRP A 880 1.34 4.46 33.47
C TRP A 880 1.39 3.96 34.92
N LYS A 881 0.25 3.44 35.39
CA LYS A 881 0.10 2.82 36.72
C LYS A 881 -0.36 1.39 36.59
N VAL A 882 0.27 0.48 37.33
CA VAL A 882 -0.09 -0.94 37.36
C VAL A 882 -1.43 -1.11 38.06
N LEU A 883 -2.35 -1.84 37.40
CA LEU A 883 -3.65 -2.24 37.95
C LEU A 883 -3.65 -3.70 38.42
N ALA A 884 -3.07 -4.59 37.63
CA ALA A 884 -3.07 -6.01 37.94
C ALA A 884 -1.88 -6.69 37.26
N THR A 885 -1.34 -7.70 37.93
CA THR A 885 -0.39 -8.64 37.33
C THR A 885 -0.94 -10.05 37.54
N VAL A 886 -1.17 -10.79 36.44
CA VAL A 886 -1.83 -12.09 36.49
C VAL A 886 -1.12 -13.12 35.63
N LYS A 887 -1.19 -14.40 36.01
CA LYS A 887 -0.82 -15.51 35.13
C LYS A 887 -2.07 -16.01 34.43
N ALA A 888 -2.07 -16.07 33.10
CA ALA A 888 -3.22 -16.50 32.34
C ALA A 888 -3.54 -17.98 32.62
N LYS A 889 -4.79 -18.24 32.94
CA LYS A 889 -5.33 -19.60 33.12
C LYS A 889 -6.25 -19.99 31.96
N ASP A 890 -6.61 -19.03 31.13
CA ASP A 890 -7.50 -19.17 29.99
C ASP A 890 -7.06 -18.22 28.88
N ASN A 891 -7.61 -18.37 27.69
CA ASN A 891 -7.37 -17.47 26.53
C ASN A 891 -8.02 -16.09 26.69
N ILE A 892 -8.79 -15.89 27.75
CA ILE A 892 -9.41 -14.62 28.13
C ILE A 892 -8.97 -14.23 29.52
N LEU A 893 -8.34 -13.09 29.67
CA LEU A 893 -8.04 -12.50 30.97
C LEU A 893 -9.26 -11.75 31.48
N LYS A 894 -9.93 -12.31 32.49
CA LYS A 894 -11.06 -11.68 33.16
C LYS A 894 -10.59 -10.93 34.40
N LEU A 895 -10.47 -9.59 34.26
CA LEU A 895 -9.99 -8.69 35.30
C LEU A 895 -11.17 -7.90 35.90
N LYS A 896 -11.50 -8.14 37.15
CA LYS A 896 -12.62 -7.50 37.86
C LYS A 896 -12.16 -6.23 38.56
N ASN A 897 -13.12 -5.32 38.84
CA ASN A 897 -12.90 -4.09 39.59
C ASN A 897 -11.87 -3.14 38.96
N MET A 898 -11.79 -3.12 37.64
CA MET A 898 -10.93 -2.16 36.93
C MET A 898 -11.62 -0.80 36.79
N PRO A 899 -10.89 0.34 36.80
CA PRO A 899 -11.47 1.65 36.47
C PRO A 899 -12.17 1.61 35.11
N SER A 900 -13.30 2.29 34.94
CA SER A 900 -13.93 2.43 33.62
C SER A 900 -13.33 3.62 32.86
N ASN A 901 -13.60 3.70 31.54
CA ASN A 901 -13.19 4.80 30.65
C ASN A 901 -11.68 5.11 30.64
N GLY A 902 -10.84 4.18 31.07
CA GLY A 902 -9.39 4.36 31.06
C GLY A 902 -8.72 4.08 29.72
N LEU A 903 -7.54 4.66 29.53
CA LEU A 903 -6.59 4.22 28.52
C LEU A 903 -5.69 3.16 29.14
N TYR A 904 -5.62 2.00 28.53
CA TYR A 904 -4.92 0.82 29.02
C TYR A 904 -3.83 0.33 28.07
N VAL A 905 -2.84 -0.38 28.64
CA VAL A 905 -1.91 -1.25 27.91
C VAL A 905 -1.86 -2.60 28.62
N LEU A 906 -1.96 -3.68 27.88
CA LEU A 906 -1.72 -5.02 28.36
C LEU A 906 -0.35 -5.50 27.91
N LYS A 907 0.54 -5.74 28.88
CA LYS A 907 1.90 -6.22 28.64
C LYS A 907 2.00 -7.71 28.84
N ASN A 908 2.70 -8.43 27.96
CA ASN A 908 3.11 -9.81 28.19
C ASN A 908 4.53 -9.81 28.78
N LEU A 909 4.65 -10.14 30.07
CA LEU A 909 5.92 -10.14 30.79
C LEU A 909 6.76 -11.41 30.52
N THR A 910 6.17 -12.43 29.89
CA THR A 910 6.86 -13.69 29.56
C THR A 910 7.56 -13.61 28.21
N LYS A 911 6.89 -13.11 27.19
CA LYS A 911 7.37 -13.10 25.81
C LYS A 911 7.68 -11.70 25.28
N GLY A 912 7.05 -10.66 25.82
CA GLY A 912 7.23 -9.25 25.48
C GLY A 912 7.17 -8.93 24.00
N HIS A 913 6.87 -7.78 23.54
CA HIS A 913 7.27 -7.12 22.29
C HIS A 913 6.23 -6.13 21.81
N GLU A 914 5.17 -6.57 21.15
CA GLU A 914 4.16 -5.68 20.60
C GLU A 914 3.08 -5.42 21.62
N GLU A 915 2.92 -4.16 22.04
CA GLU A 915 1.92 -3.72 23.00
C GLU A 915 1.23 -2.47 22.46
N ARG A 916 -0.08 -2.38 22.56
CA ARG A 916 -0.83 -1.25 22.05
C ARG A 916 -1.81 -0.70 23.06
N ILE A 917 -2.05 0.60 23.02
CA ILE A 917 -3.06 1.28 23.82
C ILE A 917 -4.46 0.91 23.36
N PHE A 918 -5.37 0.74 24.33
CA PHE A 918 -6.79 0.53 24.07
C PHE A 918 -7.67 1.19 25.12
N THR A 919 -8.90 1.50 24.74
CA THR A 919 -10.02 1.73 25.66
C THR A 919 -10.89 0.49 25.71
N TYR A 920 -11.77 0.41 26.71
CA TYR A 920 -12.70 -0.70 26.82
C TYR A 920 -14.13 -0.18 26.73
N GLU A 921 -14.77 -0.45 25.62
CA GLU A 921 -16.10 0.09 25.26
C GLU A 921 -17.00 -1.07 24.84
N ASP A 922 -18.24 -1.06 25.29
CA ASP A 922 -19.26 -2.07 24.94
C ASP A 922 -18.78 -3.53 25.11
N GLY A 923 -18.02 -3.79 26.18
CA GLY A 923 -17.52 -5.12 26.48
C GLY A 923 -16.34 -5.59 25.63
N LYS A 924 -15.71 -4.72 24.82
CA LYS A 924 -14.62 -5.03 23.91
C LYS A 924 -13.42 -4.08 24.04
N GLN A 925 -12.25 -4.56 23.67
CA GLN A 925 -11.06 -3.74 23.52
C GLN A 925 -11.17 -2.93 22.21
N LYS A 926 -11.12 -1.61 22.32
CA LYS A 926 -11.05 -0.69 21.19
C LYS A 926 -9.64 -0.12 21.11
N TRP A 927 -8.96 -0.42 20.02
CA TRP A 927 -7.54 -0.12 19.82
C TRP A 927 -7.31 1.26 19.21
N TRP A 928 -6.19 1.84 19.59
CA TRP A 928 -5.78 3.16 19.15
C TRP A 928 -4.35 3.21 18.62
#